data_1b42723a8612b11ddd905556fff6a199
#
_entry.id   1b42723a8612b11ddd905556fff6a199
#
_cell.length_a   1.000
_cell.length_b   1.000
_cell.length_c   1.000
_cell.angle_alpha   90.00
_cell.angle_beta   90.00
_cell.angle_gamma   90.00
#
_symmetry.space_group_name_H-M   'P 1'
#
loop_
_entity.id
_entity.type
_entity.pdbx_description
1 polymer ?
#
loop_
_entity_poly.entity_id
_entity_poly.type
_entity_poly.pdbx_seq_one_letter_code
_entity_poly.pdbx_strand_id
1 'polypeptide(L)'
;MYIQVTAGRFDQVHNAVFDPAPLFELLDLARFQGRKELIGRIDERITRADRGYVVIRGEAGVGKSALAAHLVWTRPCAYHFTGLDGGARNPVEARKSLAAQLIGAWGLAQRFTPGDVFPAAAERPDWLAKVIRAAVAARNEQYPPADRLPIVLVVDGLDEAEPDPPGMGTGIPLGLPSPDALPPGAYIIATSRYGLPLVALRDPLRVGWSQIDVQGADNLADMAAYLQETTSGPNSDPALTRALTDHGVTAEAFTAMLLNRCQGVWIYLRYVLDEIRAGLRPPSDVAYLPDRLRGYYEQHIQRWSKHPGWEHLHLPALAVLAALRRRVAIEDLAAVLRQPTATSELAKWLDGPARAFLDVTTNLSQVRHYQVRHQSLRDLFIAPAGVRDDREPIDAGLTERLNAAWTAAHRAIANWLIPRRNSATRQPDWAGVDDYSRLQLTSHAAAGKVLDDLMTDPGFLLSFPPGQILWHRHTLTRRQEIAAAAALESAANSDWSNRVESERAWWLHVWARKTRSTHLADTLTFNHPDWPWHVHNAVWSGTTARTLAGHTGSVVAVAVLPGLDGQYHIVSGSSDRTVRVWDADTGSLLAELTGHGGGVSAVAAWPGPDGQQRIVSGSSDGTVRIWDPDTGTQLAVLSAHTAEVSSLVVLPGPNGRHRVVSAGDETVRVWDPDNTTELVELTGHTNEVTALAVLPSPDGRHRLVSAGDETVRVWDPDTGIELAQLIGHTSWVSSVAVLPSPDGRHRIVSAGDGTVRVWDPDTGTQLNVLDGHARGLSAVAALPGPDGRHRIVSAGDGAVRVWDADNGSELAELTGHAEEVTALAVLPGPENQYRIVSGSSDRTVRVWDPD
;
A
#
# COMPACT_ATOMS: atom_id res chain seq x y z
N MET A 1 21.68 -21.33 19.03
CA MET A 1 22.53 -20.41 19.82
C MET A 1 21.79 -19.10 19.85
N TYR A 2 21.07 -18.84 20.93
CA TYR A 2 20.26 -17.61 21.07
C TYR A 2 21.20 -16.48 21.49
N ILE A 3 21.18 -15.38 20.73
CA ILE A 3 21.88 -14.15 21.13
C ILE A 3 20.89 -13.32 21.92
N GLN A 4 21.12 -13.22 23.22
CA GLN A 4 20.35 -12.38 24.13
C GLN A 4 20.76 -10.90 23.93
N VAL A 5 19.82 -10.04 23.56
CA VAL A 5 20.08 -8.64 23.22
C VAL A 5 19.43 -7.70 24.25
N THR A 6 20.25 -6.85 24.82
CA THR A 6 19.82 -5.75 25.71
C THR A 6 19.60 -4.46 24.89
N ALA A 7 18.57 -3.70 25.27
CA ALA A 7 18.07 -2.51 24.57
C ALA A 7 19.15 -1.44 24.28
N GLY A 8 19.26 -1.04 23.05
CA GLY A 8 20.11 0.05 22.55
C GLY A 8 19.84 0.28 21.03
N ARG A 9 20.11 1.43 20.53
CA ARG A 9 19.76 2.03 19.23
C ARG A 9 19.64 1.07 18.03
N PHE A 10 18.54 1.17 17.27
CA PHE A 10 18.20 0.44 16.03
C PHE A 10 19.24 0.56 14.88
N ASP A 11 20.20 1.45 15.00
CA ASP A 11 21.31 1.58 14.05
C ASP A 11 22.39 0.49 14.23
N GLN A 12 22.34 -0.28 15.33
CA GLN A 12 23.29 -1.35 15.63
C GLN A 12 22.70 -2.71 15.28
N VAL A 13 23.49 -3.56 14.62
CA VAL A 13 23.06 -4.85 14.06
C VAL A 13 22.53 -5.80 15.12
N HIS A 14 23.13 -5.83 16.31
CA HIS A 14 22.72 -6.69 17.41
C HIS A 14 21.33 -6.31 17.98
N ASN A 15 20.87 -5.08 17.80
CA ASN A 15 19.54 -4.61 18.26
C ASN A 15 18.42 -4.88 17.24
N ALA A 16 18.77 -5.24 16.00
CA ALA A 16 17.79 -5.56 14.96
C ALA A 16 17.24 -6.99 15.06
N VAL A 17 17.78 -7.82 15.95
CA VAL A 17 17.33 -9.21 16.13
C VAL A 17 16.32 -9.29 17.26
N PHE A 18 15.13 -9.75 16.92
CA PHE A 18 14.04 -10.00 17.88
C PHE A 18 14.26 -11.34 18.61
N ASP A 19 14.08 -11.38 19.95
CA ASP A 19 14.07 -12.62 20.73
C ASP A 19 12.71 -13.33 20.58
N PRO A 20 12.64 -14.55 20.03
CA PRO A 20 11.39 -15.27 19.83
C PRO A 20 10.91 -16.02 21.07
N ALA A 21 11.69 -16.09 22.16
CA ALA A 21 11.35 -16.88 23.35
C ALA A 21 9.99 -16.49 23.98
N PRO A 22 9.66 -15.19 24.14
CA PRO A 22 8.34 -14.80 24.64
C PRO A 22 7.18 -15.24 23.74
N LEU A 23 7.41 -15.26 22.42
CA LEU A 23 6.43 -15.71 21.45
C LEU A 23 6.20 -17.24 21.54
N PHE A 24 7.26 -18.00 21.77
CA PHE A 24 7.16 -19.45 21.93
C PHE A 24 6.33 -19.83 23.19
N GLU A 25 6.50 -19.10 24.28
CA GLU A 25 5.67 -19.23 25.47
C GLU A 25 4.21 -18.80 25.21
N LEU A 26 4.03 -17.64 24.58
CA LEU A 26 2.71 -17.13 24.21
C LEU A 26 1.92 -18.12 23.33
N LEU A 27 2.57 -18.79 22.41
CA LEU A 27 1.95 -19.75 21.48
C LEU A 27 1.86 -21.19 22.05
N ASP A 28 2.37 -21.43 23.28
CA ASP A 28 2.40 -22.74 23.94
C ASP A 28 3.01 -23.83 23.07
N LEU A 29 4.17 -23.54 22.48
CA LEU A 29 4.82 -24.47 21.54
C LEU A 29 5.21 -25.81 22.17
N ALA A 30 5.36 -25.88 23.49
CA ALA A 30 5.60 -27.13 24.21
C ALA A 30 4.46 -28.15 24.01
N ARG A 31 3.23 -27.66 23.75
CA ARG A 31 2.04 -28.49 23.46
C ARG A 31 1.62 -28.41 21.98
N PHE A 32 2.51 -27.94 21.10
CA PHE A 32 2.21 -27.91 19.66
C PHE A 32 1.93 -29.31 19.13
N GLN A 33 0.75 -29.54 18.56
CA GLN A 33 0.33 -30.80 18.00
C GLN A 33 -0.07 -30.67 16.53
N GLY A 34 0.22 -31.72 15.76
CA GLY A 34 -0.28 -31.83 14.38
C GLY A 34 0.60 -31.15 13.32
N ARG A 35 -0.01 -30.81 12.20
CA ARG A 35 0.60 -30.20 11.00
C ARG A 35 1.68 -31.05 10.32
N LYS A 36 1.78 -32.36 10.63
CA LYS A 36 2.84 -33.24 10.12
C LYS A 36 2.88 -33.31 8.59
N GLU A 37 1.71 -33.44 7.97
CA GLU A 37 1.63 -33.45 6.49
C GLU A 37 2.03 -32.15 5.86
N LEU A 38 1.60 -31.01 6.42
CA LEU A 38 1.95 -29.68 5.91
C LEU A 38 3.45 -29.44 6.05
N ILE A 39 4.05 -29.82 7.20
CA ILE A 39 5.50 -29.75 7.42
C ILE A 39 6.23 -30.64 6.41
N GLY A 40 5.74 -31.86 6.18
CA GLY A 40 6.30 -32.76 5.17
C GLY A 40 6.26 -32.18 3.75
N ARG A 41 5.17 -31.55 3.35
CA ARG A 41 5.07 -30.84 2.04
C ARG A 41 6.04 -29.67 1.93
N ILE A 42 6.28 -28.94 3.02
CA ILE A 42 7.27 -27.85 3.06
C ILE A 42 8.68 -28.45 2.82
N ASP A 43 9.03 -29.53 3.53
CA ASP A 43 10.33 -30.19 3.41
C ASP A 43 10.56 -30.79 2.02
N GLU A 44 9.54 -31.44 1.49
CA GLU A 44 9.59 -32.00 0.13
C GLU A 44 9.82 -30.88 -0.91
N ARG A 45 9.15 -29.73 -0.76
CA ARG A 45 9.34 -28.60 -1.67
C ARG A 45 10.76 -28.03 -1.59
N ILE A 46 11.31 -27.85 -0.39
CA ILE A 46 12.67 -27.37 -0.17
C ILE A 46 13.70 -28.36 -0.75
N THR A 47 13.41 -29.65 -0.71
CA THR A 47 14.30 -30.67 -1.24
C THR A 47 14.26 -30.75 -2.78
N ARG A 48 13.08 -30.56 -3.40
CA ARG A 48 12.89 -30.70 -4.85
C ARG A 48 13.27 -29.47 -5.65
N ALA A 49 13.04 -28.26 -5.13
CA ALA A 49 13.39 -27.02 -5.80
C ALA A 49 14.86 -26.66 -5.54
N ASP A 50 15.47 -25.88 -6.41
CA ASP A 50 16.82 -25.34 -6.20
C ASP A 50 16.83 -24.12 -5.29
N ARG A 51 15.71 -23.36 -5.27
CA ARG A 51 15.47 -22.13 -4.49
C ARG A 51 14.00 -21.74 -4.57
N GLY A 52 13.55 -20.76 -3.78
CA GLY A 52 12.24 -20.15 -3.93
C GLY A 52 11.45 -19.92 -2.66
N TYR A 53 10.14 -19.92 -2.81
CA TYR A 53 9.17 -19.62 -1.75
C TYR A 53 8.27 -20.80 -1.43
N VAL A 54 7.87 -20.90 -0.16
CA VAL A 54 6.71 -21.67 0.29
C VAL A 54 5.75 -20.71 0.98
N VAL A 55 4.58 -20.47 0.40
CA VAL A 55 3.58 -19.55 0.96
C VAL A 55 2.43 -20.34 1.56
N ILE A 56 2.19 -20.14 2.84
CA ILE A 56 1.14 -20.80 3.62
C ILE A 56 0.00 -19.83 3.82
N ARG A 57 -1.16 -20.10 3.23
CA ARG A 57 -2.37 -19.30 3.35
C ARG A 57 -3.39 -19.92 4.29
N GLY A 58 -4.17 -19.08 4.96
CA GLY A 58 -5.26 -19.50 5.81
C GLY A 58 -5.97 -18.34 6.48
N GLU A 59 -7.16 -18.58 7.00
CA GLU A 59 -7.94 -17.56 7.73
C GLU A 59 -7.27 -17.09 9.01
N ALA A 60 -7.81 -16.02 9.60
CA ALA A 60 -7.36 -15.54 10.91
C ALA A 60 -7.61 -16.60 12.01
N GLY A 61 -6.62 -16.80 12.87
CA GLY A 61 -6.76 -17.71 14.03
C GLY A 61 -6.65 -19.20 13.72
N VAL A 62 -6.31 -19.61 12.47
CA VAL A 62 -6.15 -21.04 12.08
C VAL A 62 -4.80 -21.63 12.52
N GLY A 63 -3.92 -20.87 13.17
CA GLY A 63 -2.64 -21.34 13.70
C GLY A 63 -1.44 -21.16 12.77
N LYS A 64 -1.46 -20.23 11.82
CA LYS A 64 -0.30 -19.92 10.94
C LYS A 64 0.94 -19.50 11.71
N SER A 65 0.78 -18.55 12.64
CA SER A 65 1.89 -18.05 13.46
C SER A 65 2.46 -19.13 14.39
N ALA A 66 1.62 -20.03 14.92
CA ALA A 66 2.09 -21.17 15.71
C ALA A 66 2.92 -22.15 14.87
N LEU A 67 2.52 -22.39 13.61
CA LEU A 67 3.31 -23.20 12.68
C LEU A 67 4.64 -22.50 12.34
N ALA A 68 4.63 -21.22 12.03
CA ALA A 68 5.85 -20.44 11.75
C ALA A 68 6.82 -20.50 12.96
N ALA A 69 6.30 -20.27 14.16
CA ALA A 69 7.09 -20.36 15.39
C ALA A 69 7.62 -21.77 15.65
N HIS A 70 6.85 -22.82 15.37
CA HIS A 70 7.30 -24.23 15.46
C HIS A 70 8.44 -24.52 14.47
N LEU A 71 8.36 -24.00 13.23
CA LEU A 71 9.45 -24.12 12.26
C LEU A 71 10.72 -23.42 12.74
N VAL A 72 10.61 -22.24 13.33
CA VAL A 72 11.75 -21.50 13.92
C VAL A 72 12.34 -22.24 15.12
N TRP A 73 11.48 -22.85 15.96
CA TRP A 73 11.93 -23.60 17.15
C TRP A 73 12.69 -24.89 16.78
N THR A 74 12.27 -25.53 15.69
CA THR A 74 12.79 -26.86 15.32
C THR A 74 13.90 -26.83 14.28
N ARG A 75 14.21 -25.67 13.66
CA ARG A 75 15.14 -25.54 12.52
C ARG A 75 16.08 -24.35 12.66
N PRO A 76 17.34 -24.46 12.21
CA PRO A 76 18.21 -23.31 12.06
C PRO A 76 17.72 -22.45 10.88
N CYS A 77 17.14 -21.28 11.16
CA CYS A 77 16.66 -20.35 10.15
C CYS A 77 16.73 -18.91 10.64
N ALA A 78 16.77 -17.95 9.71
CA ALA A 78 16.46 -16.56 10.03
C ALA A 78 14.94 -16.38 10.07
N TYR A 79 14.43 -15.50 10.90
CA TYR A 79 12.98 -15.36 11.11
C TYR A 79 12.54 -13.91 11.30
N HIS A 80 11.28 -13.69 10.96
CA HIS A 80 10.59 -12.42 11.22
C HIS A 80 9.10 -12.67 11.47
N PHE A 81 8.57 -12.10 12.55
CA PHE A 81 7.14 -12.18 12.91
C PHE A 81 6.53 -10.79 12.82
N THR A 82 5.79 -10.53 11.77
CA THR A 82 5.20 -9.22 11.50
C THR A 82 4.12 -8.88 12.53
N GLY A 83 4.29 -7.76 13.24
CA GLY A 83 3.26 -7.26 14.16
C GLY A 83 3.11 -8.01 15.49
N LEU A 84 3.86 -9.07 15.74
CA LEU A 84 3.90 -9.77 17.00
C LEU A 84 5.09 -9.29 17.83
N ASP A 85 4.86 -8.95 19.09
CA ASP A 85 5.81 -8.69 20.19
C ASP A 85 7.14 -8.00 19.79
N GLY A 86 7.05 -6.90 19.02
CA GLY A 86 8.22 -6.12 18.56
C GLY A 86 8.62 -6.40 17.10
N GLY A 87 7.98 -7.32 16.40
CA GLY A 87 8.21 -7.55 14.97
C GLY A 87 7.81 -6.33 14.14
N ALA A 88 8.77 -5.77 13.42
CA ALA A 88 8.55 -4.58 12.61
C ALA A 88 7.59 -4.89 11.45
N ARG A 89 6.63 -4.00 11.22
CA ARG A 89 5.77 -4.02 10.03
C ARG A 89 6.38 -3.25 8.87
N ASN A 90 7.32 -2.37 9.19
CA ASN A 90 8.05 -1.58 8.22
C ASN A 90 9.00 -2.47 7.42
N PRO A 91 8.99 -2.40 6.09
CA PRO A 91 9.81 -3.23 5.22
C PRO A 91 11.32 -3.10 5.46
N VAL A 92 11.81 -1.91 5.78
CA VAL A 92 13.24 -1.66 6.00
C VAL A 92 13.72 -2.38 7.25
N GLU A 93 12.98 -2.24 8.36
CA GLU A 93 13.35 -2.84 9.64
C GLU A 93 13.23 -4.38 9.59
N ALA A 94 12.22 -4.92 8.91
CA ALA A 94 12.08 -6.35 8.69
C ALA A 94 13.28 -6.93 7.92
N ARG A 95 13.72 -6.26 6.85
CA ARG A 95 14.90 -6.65 6.07
C ARG A 95 16.18 -6.55 6.89
N LYS A 96 16.37 -5.49 7.68
CA LYS A 96 17.51 -5.34 8.59
C LYS A 96 17.54 -6.48 9.63
N SER A 97 16.40 -6.83 10.20
CA SER A 97 16.29 -7.93 11.17
C SER A 97 16.68 -9.29 10.57
N LEU A 98 16.16 -9.63 9.40
CA LEU A 98 16.52 -10.87 8.70
C LEU A 98 18.01 -10.91 8.31
N ALA A 99 18.53 -9.77 7.82
CA ALA A 99 19.93 -9.66 7.42
C ALA A 99 20.88 -9.74 8.62
N ALA A 100 20.54 -9.11 9.77
CA ALA A 100 21.37 -9.19 10.99
C ALA A 100 21.60 -10.63 11.43
N GLN A 101 20.55 -11.46 11.40
CA GLN A 101 20.64 -12.89 11.75
C GLN A 101 21.56 -13.65 10.79
N LEU A 102 21.46 -13.42 9.47
CA LEU A 102 22.33 -14.04 8.47
C LEU A 102 23.78 -13.56 8.60
N ILE A 103 23.98 -12.24 8.83
CA ILE A 103 25.31 -11.66 9.03
C ILE A 103 25.99 -12.27 10.25
N GLY A 104 25.27 -12.40 11.37
CA GLY A 104 25.78 -13.01 12.59
C GLY A 104 26.07 -14.51 12.43
N ALA A 105 25.14 -15.27 11.83
CA ALA A 105 25.26 -16.70 11.65
C ALA A 105 26.43 -17.11 10.73
N TRP A 106 26.76 -16.30 9.72
CA TRP A 106 27.75 -16.63 8.69
C TRP A 106 29.02 -15.77 8.73
N GLY A 107 29.24 -15.00 9.81
CA GLY A 107 30.49 -14.21 10.01
C GLY A 107 30.67 -13.08 8.98
N LEU A 108 29.59 -12.48 8.47
CA LEU A 108 29.63 -11.50 7.38
C LEU A 108 29.75 -10.04 7.84
N ALA A 109 29.94 -9.80 9.15
CA ALA A 109 29.89 -8.45 9.75
C ALA A 109 30.90 -7.47 9.13
N GLN A 110 32.15 -7.87 8.90
CA GLN A 110 33.15 -6.98 8.28
C GLN A 110 32.77 -6.49 6.89
N ARG A 111 31.99 -7.31 6.14
CA ARG A 111 31.61 -7.01 4.76
C ARG A 111 30.37 -6.14 4.68
N PHE A 112 29.36 -6.39 5.53
CA PHE A 112 28.04 -5.78 5.41
C PHE A 112 27.73 -4.72 6.47
N THR A 113 28.35 -4.81 7.64
CA THR A 113 28.06 -3.97 8.81
C THR A 113 29.35 -3.64 9.59
N PRO A 114 30.33 -3.00 8.93
CA PRO A 114 31.57 -2.64 9.60
C PRO A 114 31.28 -1.70 10.77
N GLY A 115 31.87 -2.00 11.94
CA GLY A 115 31.60 -1.23 13.16
C GLY A 115 30.24 -1.46 13.80
N ASP A 116 29.57 -2.58 13.48
CA ASP A 116 28.23 -2.96 13.99
C ASP A 116 27.11 -1.97 13.64
N VAL A 117 27.25 -1.24 12.51
CA VAL A 117 26.28 -0.25 12.02
C VAL A 117 25.77 -0.63 10.63
N PHE A 118 24.46 -0.51 10.41
CA PHE A 118 23.88 -0.73 9.08
C PHE A 118 24.30 0.41 8.13
N PRO A 119 24.78 0.08 6.92
CA PRO A 119 25.06 1.09 5.90
C PRO A 119 23.74 1.66 5.33
N ALA A 120 23.75 2.86 4.79
CA ALA A 120 22.60 3.45 4.12
C ALA A 120 22.01 2.55 3.00
N ALA A 121 22.84 1.71 2.37
CA ALA A 121 22.43 0.71 1.40
C ALA A 121 21.46 -0.36 1.98
N ALA A 122 21.43 -0.55 3.30
CA ALA A 122 20.53 -1.51 3.96
C ALA A 122 19.03 -1.13 3.82
N GLU A 123 18.74 0.11 3.50
CA GLU A 123 17.38 0.59 3.23
C GLU A 123 16.88 0.16 1.84
N ARG A 124 17.77 -0.21 0.93
CA ARG A 124 17.41 -0.61 -0.44
C ARG A 124 16.84 -2.03 -0.48
N PRO A 125 15.81 -2.29 -1.32
CA PRO A 125 15.19 -3.62 -1.44
C PRO A 125 16.15 -4.74 -1.85
N ASP A 126 17.16 -4.44 -2.67
CA ASP A 126 18.12 -5.42 -3.19
C ASP A 126 19.20 -5.84 -2.18
N TRP A 127 19.33 -5.12 -1.06
CA TRP A 127 20.39 -5.36 -0.10
C TRP A 127 20.26 -6.71 0.64
N LEU A 128 19.05 -7.09 1.07
CA LEU A 128 18.80 -8.40 1.70
C LEU A 128 19.18 -9.55 0.74
N ALA A 129 18.86 -9.43 -0.55
CA ALA A 129 19.25 -10.44 -1.54
C ALA A 129 20.78 -10.58 -1.67
N LYS A 130 21.54 -9.49 -1.50
CA LYS A 130 23.01 -9.51 -1.48
C LYS A 130 23.55 -10.21 -0.25
N VAL A 131 22.93 -9.97 0.92
CA VAL A 131 23.30 -10.67 2.17
C VAL A 131 23.00 -12.17 2.07
N ILE A 132 21.83 -12.58 1.56
CA ILE A 132 21.48 -13.99 1.34
C ILE A 132 22.48 -14.65 0.40
N ARG A 133 22.87 -14.02 -0.70
CA ARG A 133 23.89 -14.54 -1.63
C ARG A 133 25.24 -14.76 -0.94
N ALA A 134 25.66 -13.81 -0.10
CA ALA A 134 26.91 -13.94 0.65
C ALA A 134 26.83 -15.06 1.70
N ALA A 135 25.69 -15.22 2.38
CA ALA A 135 25.48 -16.32 3.32
C ALA A 135 25.53 -17.70 2.63
N VAL A 136 24.92 -17.82 1.44
CA VAL A 136 25.01 -19.05 0.63
C VAL A 136 26.47 -19.32 0.19
N ALA A 137 27.22 -18.29 -0.21
CA ALA A 137 28.63 -18.43 -0.56
C ALA A 137 29.47 -18.91 0.63
N ALA A 138 29.32 -18.27 1.80
CA ALA A 138 30.01 -18.66 3.03
C ALA A 138 29.69 -20.12 3.44
N ARG A 139 28.42 -20.53 3.37
CA ARG A 139 28.00 -21.93 3.57
C ARG A 139 28.73 -22.87 2.61
N ASN A 140 28.78 -22.51 1.32
CA ASN A 140 29.37 -23.36 0.28
C ASN A 140 30.90 -23.52 0.44
N GLU A 141 31.55 -22.48 1.01
CA GLU A 141 32.97 -22.55 1.38
C GLU A 141 33.21 -23.40 2.62
N GLN A 142 32.30 -23.34 3.60
CA GLN A 142 32.45 -24.03 4.89
C GLN A 142 32.07 -25.53 4.83
N TYR A 143 31.09 -25.90 3.97
CA TYR A 143 30.56 -27.26 3.91
C TYR A 143 30.66 -27.89 2.51
N PRO A 144 31.04 -29.18 2.41
CA PRO A 144 30.99 -29.89 1.14
C PRO A 144 29.56 -30.08 0.66
N PRO A 145 29.30 -30.30 -0.66
CA PRO A 145 27.98 -30.36 -1.24
C PRO A 145 26.98 -31.31 -0.55
N ALA A 146 27.46 -32.43 -0.03
CA ALA A 146 26.64 -33.47 0.65
C ALA A 146 26.09 -33.00 2.01
N ASP A 147 26.77 -32.04 2.67
CA ASP A 147 26.44 -31.60 4.04
C ASP A 147 25.81 -30.20 4.08
N ARG A 148 25.52 -29.61 2.92
CA ARG A 148 24.97 -28.27 2.81
C ARG A 148 23.49 -28.23 3.16
N LEU A 149 23.15 -27.77 4.34
CA LEU A 149 21.77 -27.46 4.68
C LEU A 149 21.28 -26.21 3.91
N PRO A 150 20.00 -26.15 3.54
CA PRO A 150 19.44 -24.96 2.90
C PRO A 150 19.46 -23.75 3.85
N ILE A 151 19.63 -22.55 3.29
CA ILE A 151 19.41 -21.31 4.03
C ILE A 151 17.92 -21.00 3.96
N VAL A 152 17.25 -21.07 5.11
CA VAL A 152 15.81 -20.86 5.23
C VAL A 152 15.54 -19.57 6.01
N LEU A 153 14.61 -18.76 5.49
CA LEU A 153 14.04 -17.62 6.19
C LEU A 153 12.57 -17.92 6.45
N VAL A 154 12.10 -17.73 7.67
CA VAL A 154 10.68 -17.88 8.04
C VAL A 154 10.09 -16.50 8.32
N VAL A 155 9.06 -16.12 7.58
CA VAL A 155 8.41 -14.80 7.66
C VAL A 155 6.93 -14.99 7.93
N ASP A 156 6.47 -14.62 9.11
CA ASP A 156 5.06 -14.71 9.49
C ASP A 156 4.33 -13.40 9.22
N GLY A 157 3.10 -13.47 8.70
CA GLY A 157 2.19 -12.34 8.60
C GLY A 157 2.49 -11.35 7.46
N LEU A 158 2.68 -11.81 6.22
CA LEU A 158 2.85 -10.91 5.07
C LEU A 158 1.69 -9.91 4.89
N ASP A 159 0.46 -10.30 5.26
CA ASP A 159 -0.74 -9.46 5.23
C ASP A 159 -0.75 -8.37 6.31
N GLU A 160 0.13 -8.45 7.28
CA GLU A 160 0.28 -7.47 8.36
C GLU A 160 1.36 -6.43 8.10
N ALA A 161 2.14 -6.63 7.04
CA ALA A 161 3.21 -5.72 6.63
C ALA A 161 2.66 -4.35 6.23
N GLU A 162 3.39 -3.31 6.58
CA GLU A 162 3.19 -2.01 5.97
C GLU A 162 3.60 -2.12 4.48
N PRO A 163 2.85 -1.50 3.57
CA PRO A 163 3.21 -1.55 2.15
C PRO A 163 4.60 -0.90 1.93
N ASP A 164 5.32 -1.32 0.90
CA ASP A 164 6.59 -0.68 0.51
C ASP A 164 6.35 0.77 0.05
N PRO A 165 7.30 1.69 0.27
CA PRO A 165 7.24 3.02 -0.30
C PRO A 165 7.09 2.95 -1.83
N PRO A 166 6.33 3.86 -2.45
CA PRO A 166 6.15 3.89 -3.90
C PRO A 166 7.50 3.91 -4.62
N GLY A 167 7.69 3.01 -5.60
CA GLY A 167 8.94 2.89 -6.38
C GLY A 167 10.11 2.20 -5.67
N MET A 168 9.96 1.73 -4.43
CA MET A 168 11.00 1.02 -3.68
C MET A 168 10.66 -0.44 -3.34
N GLY A 169 9.51 -0.95 -3.77
CA GLY A 169 9.06 -2.29 -3.45
C GLY A 169 9.48 -3.35 -4.46
N THR A 170 9.70 -4.57 -3.99
CA THR A 170 9.88 -5.75 -4.85
C THR A 170 8.55 -6.32 -5.35
N GLY A 171 7.42 -5.70 -5.00
CA GLY A 171 6.08 -6.25 -5.19
C GLY A 171 5.73 -7.39 -4.23
N ILE A 172 6.61 -7.69 -3.27
CA ILE A 172 6.40 -8.66 -2.20
C ILE A 172 6.42 -7.90 -0.87
N PRO A 173 5.43 -8.10 0.03
CA PRO A 173 5.40 -7.43 1.32
C PRO A 173 6.71 -7.55 2.09
N LEU A 174 7.01 -6.55 2.92
CA LEU A 174 8.29 -6.40 3.63
C LEU A 174 9.50 -6.18 2.71
N GLY A 175 9.27 -5.90 1.41
CA GLY A 175 10.34 -5.74 0.43
C GLY A 175 11.24 -6.97 0.31
N LEU A 176 10.68 -8.17 0.46
CA LEU A 176 11.40 -9.42 0.33
C LEU A 176 11.90 -9.62 -1.10
N PRO A 177 13.03 -10.30 -1.32
CA PRO A 177 13.58 -10.56 -2.64
C PRO A 177 12.61 -11.34 -3.52
N SER A 178 12.56 -11.04 -4.82
CA SER A 178 11.80 -11.87 -5.78
C SER A 178 12.37 -13.31 -5.80
N PRO A 179 11.56 -14.32 -6.17
CA PRO A 179 12.02 -15.70 -6.27
C PRO A 179 13.28 -15.87 -7.14
N ASP A 180 13.40 -15.07 -8.21
CA ASP A 180 14.56 -15.08 -9.11
C ASP A 180 15.82 -14.45 -8.51
N ALA A 181 15.65 -13.50 -7.60
CA ALA A 181 16.77 -12.86 -6.91
C ALA A 181 17.43 -13.75 -5.85
N LEU A 182 16.75 -14.84 -5.42
CA LEU A 182 17.30 -15.80 -4.47
C LEU A 182 18.38 -16.67 -5.13
N PRO A 183 19.52 -16.90 -4.47
CA PRO A 183 20.52 -17.85 -4.95
C PRO A 183 20.07 -19.31 -4.74
N PRO A 184 20.59 -20.27 -5.52
CA PRO A 184 20.36 -21.70 -5.29
C PRO A 184 20.70 -22.14 -3.86
N GLY A 185 19.78 -22.87 -3.23
CA GLY A 185 19.86 -23.30 -1.84
C GLY A 185 19.36 -22.29 -0.82
N ALA A 186 18.66 -21.22 -1.25
CA ALA A 186 17.98 -20.29 -0.36
C ALA A 186 16.46 -20.35 -0.54
N TYR A 187 15.73 -20.35 0.58
CA TYR A 187 14.27 -20.48 0.60
C TYR A 187 13.63 -19.50 1.59
N ILE A 188 12.44 -19.01 1.25
CA ILE A 188 11.61 -18.22 2.15
C ILE A 188 10.29 -18.95 2.38
N ILE A 189 9.99 -19.24 3.64
CA ILE A 189 8.69 -19.77 4.08
C ILE A 189 7.92 -18.60 4.63
N ALA A 190 6.77 -18.28 4.01
CA ALA A 190 5.98 -17.12 4.40
C ALA A 190 4.54 -17.51 4.73
N THR A 191 3.92 -16.84 5.71
CA THR A 191 2.51 -16.99 6.00
C THR A 191 1.72 -15.75 5.60
N SER A 192 0.45 -15.92 5.20
CA SER A 192 -0.45 -14.84 4.83
C SER A 192 -1.92 -15.22 5.00
N ARG A 193 -2.82 -14.23 5.07
CA ARG A 193 -4.26 -14.46 4.90
C ARG A 193 -4.65 -14.54 3.43
N TYR A 194 -5.87 -15.00 3.18
CA TYR A 194 -6.49 -14.88 1.86
C TYR A 194 -6.73 -13.39 1.52
N GLY A 195 -6.79 -13.07 0.23
CA GLY A 195 -7.09 -11.72 -0.24
C GLY A 195 -5.91 -10.79 -0.48
N LEU A 196 -4.71 -11.09 0.07
CA LEU A 196 -3.51 -10.33 -0.28
C LEU A 196 -3.05 -10.70 -1.71
N PRO A 197 -3.00 -9.74 -2.65
CA PRO A 197 -2.54 -10.01 -4.02
C PRO A 197 -1.01 -10.13 -4.03
N LEU A 198 -0.49 -11.36 -4.00
CA LEU A 198 0.94 -11.66 -4.10
C LEU A 198 1.32 -11.93 -5.57
N VAL A 199 1.18 -10.91 -6.43
CA VAL A 199 1.38 -11.03 -7.89
C VAL A 199 2.81 -11.44 -8.24
N ALA A 200 3.81 -10.94 -7.52
CA ALA A 200 5.21 -11.29 -7.72
C ALA A 200 5.57 -12.74 -7.32
N LEU A 201 4.65 -13.47 -6.68
CA LEU A 201 4.84 -14.86 -6.24
C LEU A 201 3.98 -15.85 -7.06
N ARG A 202 3.90 -15.69 -8.38
CA ARG A 202 3.06 -16.55 -9.25
C ARG A 202 3.80 -17.69 -9.95
N ASP A 203 5.13 -17.66 -10.03
CA ASP A 203 5.90 -18.70 -10.72
C ASP A 203 5.77 -20.06 -10.01
N PRO A 204 5.09 -21.08 -10.60
CA PRO A 204 4.87 -22.36 -9.95
C PRO A 204 6.16 -23.19 -9.82
N LEU A 205 7.20 -22.90 -10.59
CA LEU A 205 8.50 -23.57 -10.50
C LEU A 205 9.26 -23.14 -9.24
N ARG A 206 9.07 -21.87 -8.83
CA ARG A 206 9.79 -21.25 -7.71
C ARG A 206 8.96 -20.98 -6.47
N VAL A 207 7.63 -21.03 -6.59
CA VAL A 207 6.71 -20.76 -5.48
C VAL A 207 5.80 -21.95 -5.26
N GLY A 208 5.88 -22.52 -4.06
CA GLY A 208 4.95 -23.54 -3.57
C GLY A 208 3.85 -22.87 -2.74
N TRP A 209 2.61 -23.15 -3.06
CA TRP A 209 1.45 -22.71 -2.30
C TRP A 209 0.90 -23.84 -1.44
N SER A 210 0.66 -23.56 -0.16
CA SER A 210 -0.03 -24.45 0.76
C SER A 210 -1.16 -23.70 1.45
N GLN A 211 -2.26 -24.38 1.70
CA GLN A 211 -3.42 -23.80 2.38
C GLN A 211 -3.69 -24.55 3.67
N ILE A 212 -4.10 -23.81 4.69
CA ILE A 212 -4.69 -24.39 5.89
C ILE A 212 -6.20 -24.12 5.79
N ASP A 213 -6.94 -25.18 5.46
CA ASP A 213 -8.39 -25.13 5.48
C ASP A 213 -8.88 -25.19 6.94
N VAL A 214 -9.66 -24.20 7.34
CA VAL A 214 -10.20 -24.11 8.70
C VAL A 214 -11.03 -25.35 9.04
N GLN A 215 -11.89 -25.78 8.11
CA GLN A 215 -12.75 -26.95 8.28
C GLN A 215 -12.18 -28.23 7.70
N GLY A 216 -10.92 -28.21 7.24
CA GLY A 216 -10.22 -29.38 6.71
C GLY A 216 -10.08 -30.48 7.74
N ALA A 217 -10.21 -31.72 7.30
CA ALA A 217 -10.15 -32.91 8.17
C ALA A 217 -8.89 -32.94 9.04
N ASP A 218 -7.73 -32.58 8.46
CA ASP A 218 -6.45 -32.55 9.17
C ASP A 218 -6.45 -31.51 10.30
N ASN A 219 -7.00 -30.29 10.05
CA ASN A 219 -7.07 -29.23 11.05
C ASN A 219 -7.97 -29.61 12.21
N LEU A 220 -9.12 -30.23 11.92
CA LEU A 220 -10.05 -30.71 12.94
C LEU A 220 -9.49 -31.90 13.73
N ALA A 221 -8.78 -32.82 13.08
CA ALA A 221 -8.10 -33.93 13.74
C ALA A 221 -6.98 -33.46 14.66
N ASP A 222 -6.17 -32.49 14.23
CA ASP A 222 -5.13 -31.87 15.05
C ASP A 222 -5.75 -31.18 16.29
N MET A 223 -6.87 -30.48 16.13
CA MET A 223 -7.60 -29.81 17.23
C MET A 223 -8.18 -30.83 18.21
N ALA A 224 -8.74 -31.95 17.70
CA ALA A 224 -9.24 -33.03 18.52
C ALA A 224 -8.11 -33.69 19.34
N ALA A 225 -6.96 -33.98 18.72
CA ALA A 225 -5.80 -34.55 19.39
C ALA A 225 -5.25 -33.63 20.51
N TYR A 226 -5.19 -32.30 20.25
CA TYR A 226 -4.81 -31.32 21.25
C TYR A 226 -5.77 -31.29 22.43
N LEU A 227 -7.09 -31.33 22.19
CA LEU A 227 -8.11 -31.39 23.23
C LEU A 227 -8.02 -32.67 24.05
N GLN A 228 -7.83 -33.80 23.39
CA GLN A 228 -7.67 -35.09 24.08
C GLN A 228 -6.42 -35.08 24.98
N GLU A 229 -5.29 -34.60 24.49
CA GLU A 229 -4.05 -34.48 25.29
C GLU A 229 -4.25 -33.55 26.47
N THR A 230 -4.94 -32.40 26.27
CA THR A 230 -5.17 -31.41 27.31
C THR A 230 -6.19 -31.83 28.37
N THR A 231 -7.21 -32.64 28.02
CA THR A 231 -8.27 -33.06 28.96
C THR A 231 -8.04 -34.39 29.64
N SER A 232 -7.37 -35.36 28.99
CA SER A 232 -7.24 -36.74 29.49
C SER A 232 -5.89 -37.38 29.16
N GLY A 233 -4.98 -36.72 28.45
CA GLY A 233 -3.62 -37.24 28.12
C GLY A 233 -2.64 -37.18 29.28
N PRO A 234 -1.40 -37.68 29.07
CA PRO A 234 -0.33 -37.71 30.08
C PRO A 234 0.05 -36.30 30.59
N ASN A 235 -0.13 -35.26 29.72
CA ASN A 235 0.14 -33.88 30.04
C ASN A 235 -1.16 -33.06 30.22
N SER A 236 -2.22 -33.70 30.73
CA SER A 236 -3.51 -33.05 30.95
C SER A 236 -3.40 -31.82 31.84
N ASP A 237 -4.25 -30.83 31.57
CA ASP A 237 -4.31 -29.61 32.32
C ASP A 237 -5.11 -29.81 33.63
N PRO A 238 -4.49 -29.69 34.82
CA PRO A 238 -5.18 -29.96 36.08
C PRO A 238 -6.34 -29.00 36.38
N ALA A 239 -6.28 -27.74 35.91
CA ALA A 239 -7.37 -26.77 36.11
C ALA A 239 -8.57 -27.13 35.24
N LEU A 240 -8.34 -27.50 33.98
CA LEU A 240 -9.39 -27.90 33.06
C LEU A 240 -10.02 -29.24 33.50
N THR A 241 -9.22 -30.23 33.84
CA THR A 241 -9.70 -31.54 34.31
C THR A 241 -10.56 -31.41 35.55
N ARG A 242 -10.16 -30.58 36.51
CA ARG A 242 -10.96 -30.26 37.71
C ARG A 242 -12.27 -29.62 37.32
N ALA A 243 -12.27 -28.57 36.48
CA ALA A 243 -13.48 -27.89 36.04
C ALA A 243 -14.48 -28.86 35.35
N LEU A 244 -13.98 -29.77 34.52
CA LEU A 244 -14.82 -30.81 33.88
C LEU A 244 -15.46 -31.74 34.93
N THR A 245 -14.67 -32.21 35.90
CA THR A 245 -15.12 -33.10 36.97
C THR A 245 -16.18 -32.42 37.86
N ASP A 246 -15.91 -31.18 38.27
CA ASP A 246 -16.80 -30.38 39.16
C ASP A 246 -18.17 -30.11 38.50
N HIS A 247 -18.23 -30.06 37.19
CA HIS A 247 -19.48 -29.82 36.41
C HIS A 247 -20.05 -31.08 35.77
N GLY A 248 -19.45 -32.26 36.03
CA GLY A 248 -19.96 -33.55 35.51
C GLY A 248 -19.91 -33.67 33.98
N VAL A 249 -18.99 -33.00 33.31
CA VAL A 249 -18.81 -33.05 31.86
C VAL A 249 -17.69 -34.02 31.50
N THR A 250 -17.92 -34.99 30.65
CA THR A 250 -16.86 -35.93 30.22
C THR A 250 -15.95 -35.28 29.21
N ALA A 251 -14.68 -35.71 29.14
CA ALA A 251 -13.68 -35.20 28.21
C ALA A 251 -14.12 -35.35 26.74
N GLU A 252 -14.77 -36.46 26.40
CA GLU A 252 -15.29 -36.77 25.05
C GLU A 252 -16.42 -35.80 24.66
N ALA A 253 -17.41 -35.63 25.57
CA ALA A 253 -18.52 -34.70 25.32
C ALA A 253 -18.04 -33.26 25.19
N PHE A 254 -17.11 -32.85 26.04
CA PHE A 254 -16.50 -31.53 25.99
C PHE A 254 -15.74 -31.29 24.69
N THR A 255 -14.91 -32.28 24.26
CA THR A 255 -14.17 -32.21 22.99
C THR A 255 -15.12 -32.07 21.81
N ALA A 256 -16.18 -32.89 21.74
CA ALA A 256 -17.16 -32.82 20.66
C ALA A 256 -17.90 -31.46 20.61
N MET A 257 -18.30 -30.92 21.77
CA MET A 257 -18.91 -29.59 21.85
C MET A 257 -17.99 -28.49 21.36
N LEU A 258 -16.71 -28.48 21.77
CA LEU A 258 -15.76 -27.45 21.35
C LEU A 258 -15.40 -27.52 19.88
N LEU A 259 -15.21 -28.72 19.32
CA LEU A 259 -14.97 -28.90 17.90
C LEU A 259 -16.12 -28.33 17.05
N ASN A 260 -17.36 -28.59 17.48
CA ASN A 260 -18.53 -28.09 16.79
C ASN A 260 -18.65 -26.56 16.86
N ARG A 261 -18.28 -25.91 17.97
CA ARG A 261 -18.37 -24.46 18.16
C ARG A 261 -17.19 -23.70 17.57
N CYS A 262 -15.98 -24.19 17.75
CA CYS A 262 -14.78 -23.53 17.26
C CYS A 262 -14.54 -23.72 15.76
N GLN A 263 -15.12 -24.77 15.14
CA GLN A 263 -15.09 -25.03 13.71
C GLN A 263 -13.69 -24.88 13.09
N GLY A 264 -12.66 -25.37 13.78
CA GLY A 264 -11.26 -25.30 13.31
C GLY A 264 -10.50 -24.00 13.61
N VAL A 265 -11.12 -23.02 14.28
CA VAL A 265 -10.48 -21.75 14.66
C VAL A 265 -9.78 -21.91 16.01
N TRP A 266 -8.45 -22.06 15.99
CA TRP A 266 -7.61 -22.33 17.17
C TRP A 266 -7.62 -21.22 18.22
N ILE A 267 -7.67 -19.96 17.80
CA ILE A 267 -7.72 -18.85 18.76
C ILE A 267 -9.06 -18.82 19.52
N TYR A 268 -10.15 -19.24 18.88
CA TYR A 268 -11.45 -19.35 19.55
C TYR A 268 -11.40 -20.45 20.61
N LEU A 269 -10.88 -21.62 20.26
CA LEU A 269 -10.67 -22.71 21.20
C LEU A 269 -9.87 -22.24 22.43
N ARG A 270 -8.77 -21.53 22.20
CA ARG A 270 -7.91 -21.04 23.24
C ARG A 270 -8.61 -20.07 24.20
N TYR A 271 -9.38 -19.13 23.66
CA TYR A 271 -10.16 -18.21 24.50
C TYR A 271 -11.14 -18.92 25.40
N VAL A 272 -11.86 -19.91 24.88
CA VAL A 272 -12.83 -20.68 25.69
C VAL A 272 -12.13 -21.50 26.77
N LEU A 273 -11.02 -22.15 26.45
CA LEU A 273 -10.25 -22.91 27.43
C LEU A 273 -9.71 -21.99 28.55
N ASP A 274 -9.23 -20.78 28.21
CA ASP A 274 -8.72 -19.84 29.20
C ASP A 274 -9.84 -19.27 30.09
N GLU A 275 -11.04 -19.03 29.57
CA GLU A 275 -12.21 -18.67 30.39
C GLU A 275 -12.56 -19.77 31.40
N ILE A 276 -12.53 -21.04 30.97
CA ILE A 276 -12.81 -22.20 31.85
C ILE A 276 -11.71 -22.33 32.90
N ARG A 277 -10.44 -22.21 32.53
CA ARG A 277 -9.29 -22.24 33.47
C ARG A 277 -9.37 -21.17 34.53
N ALA A 278 -9.86 -19.98 34.12
CA ALA A 278 -10.03 -18.83 35.02
C ALA A 278 -11.32 -18.90 35.85
N GLY A 279 -12.16 -19.92 35.69
CA GLY A 279 -13.46 -20.02 36.36
C GLY A 279 -14.50 -19.00 35.88
N LEU A 280 -14.27 -18.34 34.77
CA LEU A 280 -15.18 -17.33 34.19
C LEU A 280 -16.33 -17.95 33.41
N ARG A 281 -16.17 -19.19 32.96
CA ARG A 281 -17.16 -19.96 32.23
C ARG A 281 -17.20 -21.42 32.73
N PRO A 282 -18.38 -21.94 33.09
CA PRO A 282 -18.52 -23.36 33.36
C PRO A 282 -18.43 -24.18 32.05
N PRO A 283 -17.81 -25.38 32.06
CA PRO A 283 -17.69 -26.23 30.87
C PRO A 283 -19.04 -26.57 30.20
N SER A 284 -20.16 -26.65 30.95
CA SER A 284 -21.52 -26.87 30.43
C SER A 284 -21.98 -25.75 29.47
N ASP A 285 -21.51 -24.54 29.65
CA ASP A 285 -21.94 -23.37 28.87
C ASP A 285 -21.34 -23.32 27.46
N VAL A 286 -20.37 -24.19 27.15
CA VAL A 286 -19.82 -24.35 25.80
C VAL A 286 -20.91 -24.64 24.76
N ALA A 287 -21.97 -25.36 25.15
CA ALA A 287 -23.11 -25.65 24.26
C ALA A 287 -23.86 -24.40 23.76
N TYR A 288 -23.74 -23.27 24.47
CA TYR A 288 -24.43 -22.00 24.16
C TYR A 288 -23.49 -20.97 23.49
N LEU A 289 -22.27 -21.36 23.16
CA LEU A 289 -21.34 -20.48 22.45
C LEU A 289 -21.79 -20.25 21.00
N PRO A 290 -21.56 -19.07 20.44
CA PRO A 290 -21.71 -18.83 19.00
C PRO A 290 -20.83 -19.75 18.16
N ASP A 291 -21.29 -20.09 16.95
CA ASP A 291 -20.56 -21.00 16.05
C ASP A 291 -19.30 -20.40 15.40
N ARG A 292 -19.02 -19.11 15.62
CA ARG A 292 -17.89 -18.39 15.01
C ARG A 292 -17.24 -17.43 15.98
N LEU A 293 -15.95 -17.20 15.79
CA LEU A 293 -15.13 -16.29 16.59
C LEU A 293 -15.70 -14.86 16.65
N ARG A 294 -16.24 -14.36 15.55
CA ARG A 294 -16.83 -13.02 15.49
C ARG A 294 -18.06 -12.91 16.41
N GLY A 295 -18.99 -13.84 16.32
CA GLY A 295 -20.16 -13.88 17.20
C GLY A 295 -19.77 -13.97 18.69
N TYR A 296 -18.66 -14.67 19.00
CA TYR A 296 -18.10 -14.72 20.32
C TYR A 296 -17.64 -13.33 20.82
N TYR A 297 -16.95 -12.54 19.99
CA TYR A 297 -16.61 -11.16 20.32
C TYR A 297 -17.84 -10.28 20.49
N GLU A 298 -18.80 -10.36 19.57
CA GLU A 298 -20.05 -9.58 19.63
C GLU A 298 -20.86 -9.89 20.90
N GLN A 299 -20.96 -11.16 21.29
CA GLN A 299 -21.62 -11.58 22.53
C GLN A 299 -20.98 -10.93 23.76
N HIS A 300 -19.63 -10.90 23.81
CA HIS A 300 -18.90 -10.25 24.91
C HIS A 300 -19.12 -8.74 24.91
N ILE A 301 -19.00 -8.07 23.78
CA ILE A 301 -19.21 -6.63 23.63
C ILE A 301 -20.64 -6.26 24.04
N GLN A 302 -21.65 -7.00 23.61
CA GLN A 302 -23.05 -6.79 24.00
C GLN A 302 -23.27 -6.96 25.52
N ARG A 303 -22.55 -7.90 26.13
CA ARG A 303 -22.57 -8.07 27.59
C ARG A 303 -21.90 -6.89 28.31
N TRP A 304 -20.73 -6.47 27.82
CA TRP A 304 -19.97 -5.37 28.41
C TRP A 304 -20.62 -4.01 28.20
N SER A 305 -21.30 -3.80 27.07
CA SER A 305 -21.99 -2.54 26.74
C SER A 305 -23.11 -2.17 27.73
N LYS A 306 -23.58 -3.13 28.54
CA LYS A 306 -24.54 -2.89 29.62
C LYS A 306 -23.91 -2.27 30.87
N HIS A 307 -22.57 -2.27 30.97
CA HIS A 307 -21.86 -1.69 32.11
C HIS A 307 -21.83 -0.16 32.00
N PRO A 308 -22.13 0.59 33.07
CA PRO A 308 -22.12 2.08 33.04
C PRO A 308 -20.81 2.71 32.56
N GLY A 309 -19.67 2.05 32.84
CA GLY A 309 -18.32 2.48 32.44
C GLY A 309 -17.96 2.15 30.98
N TRP A 310 -18.85 1.52 30.21
CA TRP A 310 -18.51 1.00 28.89
C TRP A 310 -18.00 2.08 27.93
N GLU A 311 -18.82 3.09 27.64
CA GLU A 311 -18.55 4.10 26.61
C GLU A 311 -17.37 5.03 26.97
N HIS A 312 -17.16 5.34 28.24
CA HIS A 312 -16.17 6.33 28.65
C HIS A 312 -14.86 5.75 29.19
N LEU A 313 -14.80 4.46 29.50
CA LEU A 313 -13.64 3.81 30.08
C LEU A 313 -13.27 2.48 29.39
N HIS A 314 -14.17 1.49 29.35
CA HIS A 314 -13.85 0.12 28.95
C HIS A 314 -13.66 -0.02 27.43
N LEU A 315 -14.57 0.54 26.62
CA LEU A 315 -14.44 0.54 25.15
C LEU A 315 -13.21 1.32 24.67
N PRO A 316 -12.94 2.56 25.17
CA PRO A 316 -11.70 3.26 24.90
C PRO A 316 -10.44 2.48 25.29
N ALA A 317 -10.44 1.82 26.46
CA ALA A 317 -9.32 1.01 26.92
C ALA A 317 -9.06 -0.18 26.00
N LEU A 318 -10.12 -0.90 25.60
CA LEU A 318 -10.02 -2.03 24.68
C LEU A 318 -9.50 -1.58 23.30
N ALA A 319 -10.00 -0.46 22.78
CA ALA A 319 -9.55 0.12 21.52
C ALA A 319 -8.09 0.56 21.56
N VAL A 320 -7.63 1.19 22.68
CA VAL A 320 -6.22 1.56 22.88
C VAL A 320 -5.34 0.32 22.93
N LEU A 321 -5.72 -0.72 23.70
CA LEU A 321 -4.98 -1.99 23.76
C LEU A 321 -4.93 -2.70 22.40
N ALA A 322 -6.02 -2.64 21.64
CA ALA A 322 -6.06 -3.18 20.28
C ALA A 322 -5.18 -2.39 19.29
N ALA A 323 -5.08 -1.07 19.44
CA ALA A 323 -4.26 -0.20 18.59
C ALA A 323 -2.78 -0.21 18.96
N LEU A 324 -2.44 -0.35 20.24
CA LEU A 324 -1.05 -0.45 20.72
C LEU A 324 -0.42 -1.78 20.25
N ARG A 325 0.83 -1.67 19.81
CA ARG A 325 1.62 -2.80 19.28
C ARG A 325 2.68 -3.27 20.28
N ARG A 326 2.49 -2.92 21.54
CA ARG A 326 3.35 -3.33 22.67
C ARG A 326 2.53 -3.59 23.92
N ARG A 327 3.13 -4.28 24.86
CA ARG A 327 2.60 -4.41 26.22
C ARG A 327 2.61 -3.05 26.92
N VAL A 328 1.55 -2.72 27.61
CA VAL A 328 1.39 -1.43 28.29
C VAL A 328 1.04 -1.64 29.75
N ALA A 329 1.67 -0.87 30.63
CA ALA A 329 1.35 -0.85 32.05
C ALA A 329 -0.02 -0.19 32.28
N ILE A 330 -0.69 -0.54 33.37
CA ILE A 330 -2.01 0.01 33.66
C ILE A 330 -2.00 1.52 33.84
N GLU A 331 -0.92 2.06 34.41
CA GLU A 331 -0.69 3.47 34.60
C GLU A 331 -0.56 4.21 33.29
N ASP A 332 0.19 3.63 32.33
CA ASP A 332 0.34 4.18 30.97
C ASP A 332 -0.98 4.14 30.21
N LEU A 333 -1.73 3.04 30.32
CA LEU A 333 -3.06 2.94 29.71
C LEU A 333 -4.00 4.03 30.25
N ALA A 334 -4.02 4.23 31.56
CA ALA A 334 -4.80 5.30 32.20
C ALA A 334 -4.34 6.70 31.76
N ALA A 335 -3.02 6.89 31.55
CA ALA A 335 -2.46 8.14 31.03
C ALA A 335 -2.88 8.41 29.58
N VAL A 336 -2.83 7.39 28.70
CA VAL A 336 -3.34 7.48 27.32
C VAL A 336 -4.81 7.89 27.30
N LEU A 337 -5.62 7.31 28.18
CA LEU A 337 -7.04 7.62 28.33
C LEU A 337 -7.32 8.96 29.01
N ARG A 338 -6.29 9.64 29.52
CA ARG A 338 -6.41 10.87 30.36
C ARG A 338 -7.28 10.66 31.61
N GLN A 339 -7.26 9.45 32.18
CA GLN A 339 -8.02 9.07 33.34
C GLN A 339 -7.11 8.43 34.43
N PRO A 340 -6.15 9.16 34.99
CA PRO A 340 -5.15 8.59 35.89
C PRO A 340 -5.73 8.00 37.20
N THR A 341 -6.95 8.38 37.59
CA THR A 341 -7.64 7.85 38.76
C THR A 341 -8.41 6.55 38.52
N ALA A 342 -8.55 6.13 37.24
CA ALA A 342 -9.33 4.94 36.86
C ALA A 342 -8.53 3.62 36.90
N THR A 343 -7.27 3.63 37.31
CA THR A 343 -6.38 2.44 37.27
C THR A 343 -6.97 1.22 37.98
N SER A 344 -7.61 1.42 39.18
CA SER A 344 -8.21 0.32 39.93
C SER A 344 -9.43 -0.29 39.23
N GLU A 345 -10.28 0.54 38.64
CA GLU A 345 -11.45 0.08 37.89
C GLU A 345 -11.02 -0.64 36.60
N LEU A 346 -10.05 -0.07 35.86
CA LEU A 346 -9.45 -0.69 34.67
C LEU A 346 -8.85 -2.05 35.01
N ALA A 347 -8.05 -2.14 36.10
CA ALA A 347 -7.42 -3.39 36.50
C ALA A 347 -8.47 -4.48 36.81
N LYS A 348 -9.52 -4.14 37.53
CA LYS A 348 -10.62 -5.08 37.85
C LYS A 348 -11.30 -5.59 36.58
N TRP A 349 -11.51 -4.72 35.60
CA TRP A 349 -12.16 -5.12 34.35
C TRP A 349 -11.22 -5.94 33.45
N LEU A 350 -9.95 -5.53 33.32
CA LEU A 350 -8.96 -6.23 32.49
C LEU A 350 -8.58 -7.61 33.05
N ASP A 351 -8.46 -7.73 34.39
CA ASP A 351 -8.15 -9.00 35.05
C ASP A 351 -9.36 -9.91 35.23
N GLY A 352 -10.56 -9.37 35.09
CA GLY A 352 -11.83 -10.11 35.17
C GLY A 352 -12.50 -10.29 33.79
N PRO A 353 -13.50 -9.49 33.44
CA PRO A 353 -14.30 -9.71 32.22
C PRO A 353 -13.52 -9.75 30.91
N ALA A 354 -12.44 -8.96 30.76
CA ALA A 354 -11.67 -8.89 29.53
C ALA A 354 -10.46 -9.85 29.51
N ARG A 355 -10.16 -10.54 30.59
CA ARG A 355 -8.94 -11.33 30.78
C ARG A 355 -8.66 -12.36 29.69
N ALA A 356 -9.69 -13.03 29.18
CA ALA A 356 -9.53 -14.05 28.14
C ALA A 356 -8.93 -13.51 26.83
N PHE A 357 -9.16 -12.23 26.53
CA PHE A 357 -8.70 -11.58 25.29
C PHE A 357 -7.31 -10.95 25.40
N LEU A 358 -6.75 -10.96 26.63
CA LEU A 358 -5.51 -10.24 26.95
C LEU A 358 -4.39 -11.20 27.33
N ASP A 359 -3.21 -10.89 26.89
CA ASP A 359 -1.97 -11.38 27.43
C ASP A 359 -1.55 -10.45 28.58
N VAL A 360 -1.32 -11.02 29.78
CA VAL A 360 -0.97 -10.25 30.96
C VAL A 360 0.30 -10.82 31.56
N THR A 361 1.31 -9.99 31.66
CA THR A 361 2.59 -10.32 32.28
C THR A 361 2.83 -9.42 33.49
N THR A 362 3.58 -9.90 34.46
CA THR A 362 4.00 -9.12 35.61
C THR A 362 5.52 -9.00 35.60
N ASN A 363 6.03 -7.78 35.62
CA ASN A 363 7.48 -7.56 35.63
C ASN A 363 8.07 -7.80 37.04
N LEU A 364 9.41 -7.68 37.15
CA LEU A 364 10.12 -7.83 38.44
C LEU A 364 9.67 -6.82 39.52
N SER A 365 9.14 -5.68 39.11
CA SER A 365 8.58 -4.65 39.99
C SER A 365 7.11 -4.85 40.35
N GLN A 366 6.54 -6.04 40.05
CA GLN A 366 5.14 -6.41 40.28
C GLN A 366 4.12 -5.54 39.50
N VAL A 367 4.55 -4.84 38.44
CA VAL A 367 3.67 -4.06 37.60
C VAL A 367 3.10 -4.97 36.52
N ARG A 368 1.76 -4.96 36.36
CA ARG A 368 1.05 -5.71 35.34
C ARG A 368 1.07 -4.96 34.00
N HIS A 369 1.40 -5.69 32.95
CA HIS A 369 1.39 -5.21 31.58
C HIS A 369 0.35 -6.00 30.78
N TYR A 370 -0.39 -5.30 29.94
CA TYR A 370 -1.51 -5.82 29.17
C TYR A 370 -1.26 -5.64 27.67
N GLN A 371 -1.65 -6.65 26.89
CA GLN A 371 -1.63 -6.62 25.43
C GLN A 371 -2.80 -7.44 24.91
N VAL A 372 -3.36 -7.06 23.75
CA VAL A 372 -4.33 -7.90 23.05
C VAL A 372 -3.63 -9.16 22.54
N ARG A 373 -4.20 -10.32 22.87
CA ARG A 373 -3.62 -11.63 22.60
C ARG A 373 -3.60 -11.97 21.11
N HIS A 374 -4.58 -11.50 20.32
CA HIS A 374 -4.71 -11.89 18.93
C HIS A 374 -5.27 -10.78 18.06
N GLN A 375 -4.78 -10.70 16.83
CA GLN A 375 -5.12 -9.66 15.87
C GLN A 375 -6.60 -9.65 15.47
N SER A 376 -7.30 -10.79 15.49
CA SER A 376 -8.73 -10.85 15.14
C SER A 376 -9.60 -9.91 15.99
N LEU A 377 -9.19 -9.57 17.23
CA LEU A 377 -9.87 -8.54 18.00
C LEU A 377 -9.63 -7.14 17.44
N ARG A 378 -8.44 -6.85 16.90
CA ARG A 378 -8.14 -5.60 16.17
C ARG A 378 -8.97 -5.48 14.91
N ASP A 379 -9.10 -6.59 14.15
CA ASP A 379 -9.88 -6.63 12.91
C ASP A 379 -11.35 -6.26 13.15
N LEU A 380 -11.88 -6.55 14.31
CA LEU A 380 -13.24 -6.15 14.69
C LEU A 380 -13.43 -4.61 14.74
N PHE A 381 -12.37 -3.87 15.13
CA PHE A 381 -12.38 -2.40 15.16
C PHE A 381 -12.17 -1.76 13.78
N ILE A 382 -11.55 -2.49 12.83
CA ILE A 382 -11.15 -1.96 11.52
C ILE A 382 -12.16 -2.35 10.43
N ALA A 383 -13.07 -3.29 10.72
CA ALA A 383 -14.00 -3.83 9.73
C ALA A 383 -14.77 -2.70 9.02
N PRO A 384 -14.69 -2.58 7.68
CA PRO A 384 -15.45 -1.58 6.95
C PRO A 384 -16.94 -1.87 7.11
N ALA A 385 -17.74 -0.81 7.29
CA ALA A 385 -19.18 -0.91 7.26
C ALA A 385 -19.59 -1.41 5.87
N GLY A 386 -20.06 -2.66 5.77
CA GLY A 386 -20.58 -3.23 4.52
C GLY A 386 -19.75 -4.29 3.82
N VAL A 387 -18.53 -4.65 4.27
CA VAL A 387 -17.86 -5.84 3.74
C VAL A 387 -18.51 -7.09 4.34
N ARG A 388 -19.35 -7.70 3.54
CA ARG A 388 -20.03 -8.97 3.82
C ARG A 388 -19.00 -10.11 3.79
N ASP A 389 -18.75 -10.71 4.93
CA ASP A 389 -18.59 -12.15 4.97
C ASP A 389 -20.00 -12.71 4.77
N ASP A 390 -20.23 -13.47 3.70
CA ASP A 390 -21.49 -13.63 2.98
C ASP A 390 -22.72 -14.18 3.74
N ARG A 391 -22.81 -14.16 5.07
CA ARG A 391 -23.87 -14.89 5.79
C ARG A 391 -24.59 -14.21 6.96
N GLU A 392 -24.13 -13.05 7.48
CA GLU A 392 -24.91 -12.38 8.55
C GLU A 392 -24.79 -10.85 8.50
N PRO A 393 -25.90 -10.09 8.68
CA PRO A 393 -25.86 -8.64 8.78
C PRO A 393 -25.21 -8.22 10.10
N ILE A 394 -24.15 -7.41 9.99
CA ILE A 394 -23.53 -6.72 11.11
C ILE A 394 -24.52 -5.67 11.63
N ASP A 395 -24.65 -5.55 12.96
CA ASP A 395 -25.24 -4.34 13.54
C ASP A 395 -24.39 -3.13 13.12
N ALA A 396 -24.91 -2.37 12.15
CA ALA A 396 -24.24 -1.20 11.58
C ALA A 396 -23.88 -0.18 12.67
N GLY A 397 -24.73 -0.03 13.68
CA GLY A 397 -24.51 0.87 14.80
C GLY A 397 -23.34 0.43 15.70
N LEU A 398 -23.13 -0.87 15.86
CA LEU A 398 -21.97 -1.38 16.62
C LEU A 398 -20.67 -1.16 15.84
N THR A 399 -20.67 -1.45 14.53
CA THR A 399 -19.49 -1.25 13.68
C THR A 399 -19.05 0.22 13.65
N GLU A 400 -19.99 1.15 13.51
CA GLU A 400 -19.71 2.58 13.53
C GLU A 400 -19.07 3.02 14.87
N ARG A 401 -19.62 2.56 16.00
CA ARG A 401 -19.07 2.85 17.33
C ARG A 401 -17.66 2.29 17.51
N LEU A 402 -17.40 1.07 17.04
CA LEU A 402 -16.07 0.45 17.11
C LEU A 402 -15.07 1.21 16.25
N ASN A 403 -15.42 1.58 15.01
CA ASN A 403 -14.56 2.38 14.13
C ASN A 403 -14.27 3.78 14.71
N ALA A 404 -15.27 4.42 15.33
CA ALA A 404 -15.08 5.70 16.02
C ALA A 404 -14.13 5.54 17.22
N ALA A 405 -14.30 4.49 18.02
CA ALA A 405 -13.42 4.18 19.15
C ALA A 405 -11.98 3.89 18.69
N TRP A 406 -11.80 3.20 17.57
CA TRP A 406 -10.50 2.95 16.93
C TRP A 406 -9.78 4.24 16.56
N THR A 407 -10.45 5.13 15.84
CA THR A 407 -9.88 6.44 15.45
C THR A 407 -9.54 7.29 16.68
N ALA A 408 -10.41 7.29 17.68
CA ALA A 408 -10.17 8.00 18.94
C ALA A 408 -8.99 7.42 19.72
N ALA A 409 -8.82 6.09 19.73
CA ALA A 409 -7.69 5.41 20.37
C ALA A 409 -6.36 5.79 19.71
N HIS A 410 -6.28 5.76 18.39
CA HIS A 410 -5.08 6.18 17.65
C HIS A 410 -4.73 7.65 17.93
N ARG A 411 -5.71 8.53 17.99
CA ARG A 411 -5.53 9.95 18.35
C ARG A 411 -5.00 10.08 19.79
N ALA A 412 -5.55 9.33 20.73
CA ALA A 412 -5.13 9.37 22.12
C ALA A 412 -3.68 8.88 22.28
N ILE A 413 -3.33 7.79 21.60
CA ILE A 413 -1.96 7.23 21.56
C ILE A 413 -0.99 8.23 20.93
N ALA A 414 -1.31 8.80 19.77
CA ALA A 414 -0.46 9.81 19.12
C ALA A 414 -0.18 10.98 20.06
N ASN A 415 -1.22 11.52 20.71
CA ASN A 415 -1.05 12.61 21.68
C ASN A 415 -0.23 12.22 22.91
N TRP A 416 -0.26 10.96 23.32
CA TRP A 416 0.54 10.45 24.43
C TRP A 416 2.01 10.25 24.05
N LEU A 417 2.28 9.84 22.80
CA LEU A 417 3.63 9.63 22.25
C LEU A 417 4.36 10.95 21.93
N ILE A 418 3.63 12.05 21.71
CA ILE A 418 4.24 13.37 21.51
C ILE A 418 4.95 13.77 22.81
N PRO A 419 6.26 14.09 22.77
CA PRO A 419 7.01 14.42 23.98
C PRO A 419 6.48 15.69 24.65
N ARG A 420 6.70 15.79 25.96
CA ARG A 420 6.31 16.97 26.72
C ARG A 420 7.08 18.19 26.21
N ARG A 421 6.41 19.34 26.19
CA ARG A 421 7.05 20.59 25.79
C ARG A 421 8.13 20.98 26.80
N ASN A 422 9.29 21.33 26.29
CA ASN A 422 10.35 21.92 27.11
C ASN A 422 9.86 23.24 27.70
N SER A 423 10.07 23.45 28.99
CA SER A 423 9.61 24.66 29.72
C SER A 423 10.24 25.97 29.20
N ALA A 424 11.46 25.88 28.65
CA ALA A 424 12.20 27.04 28.14
C ALA A 424 11.79 27.36 26.68
N THR A 425 11.72 26.37 25.81
CA THR A 425 11.47 26.56 24.36
C THR A 425 9.98 26.48 24.01
N ARG A 426 9.14 25.95 24.88
CA ARG A 426 7.71 25.60 24.64
C ARG A 426 7.47 24.63 23.48
N GLN A 427 8.54 24.04 22.92
CA GLN A 427 8.48 23.05 21.87
C GLN A 427 8.63 21.63 22.44
N PRO A 428 8.07 20.60 21.78
CA PRO A 428 8.29 19.21 22.15
C PRO A 428 9.77 18.84 22.10
N ASP A 429 10.25 18.03 23.06
CA ASP A 429 11.64 17.53 23.05
C ASP A 429 11.75 16.26 22.20
N TRP A 430 11.91 16.45 20.90
CA TRP A 430 11.99 15.35 19.94
C TRP A 430 13.31 14.55 20.04
N ALA A 431 14.36 15.07 20.66
CA ALA A 431 15.63 14.37 20.80
C ALA A 431 15.56 13.21 21.80
N GLY A 432 14.69 13.32 22.82
CA GLY A 432 14.50 12.32 23.88
C GLY A 432 13.41 11.29 23.60
N VAL A 433 12.91 11.18 22.39
CA VAL A 433 11.81 10.27 22.00
C VAL A 433 12.27 8.81 22.04
N ASP A 434 11.48 7.93 22.67
CA ASP A 434 11.75 6.49 22.76
C ASP A 434 11.60 5.79 21.37
N ASP A 435 12.16 4.59 21.26
CA ASP A 435 12.16 3.85 19.99
C ASP A 435 10.75 3.49 19.51
N TYR A 436 9.82 3.17 20.40
CA TYR A 436 8.43 2.91 20.05
C TYR A 436 7.77 4.15 19.44
N SER A 437 7.97 5.30 20.04
CA SER A 437 7.47 6.57 19.52
C SER A 437 8.05 6.88 18.14
N ARG A 438 9.34 6.67 17.94
CA ARG A 438 10.00 6.85 16.62
C ARG A 438 9.40 5.96 15.52
N LEU A 439 9.04 4.72 15.87
CA LEU A 439 8.53 3.76 14.89
C LEU A 439 7.02 3.89 14.65
N GLN A 440 6.25 4.33 15.64
CA GLN A 440 4.79 4.18 15.59
C GLN A 440 4.00 5.50 15.60
N LEU A 441 4.63 6.62 16.00
CA LEU A 441 3.92 7.90 16.12
C LEU A 441 3.25 8.32 14.81
N THR A 442 3.95 8.24 13.68
CA THR A 442 3.43 8.62 12.36
C THR A 442 2.21 7.81 11.98
N SER A 443 2.25 6.49 12.19
CA SER A 443 1.13 5.58 11.91
C SER A 443 -0.07 5.89 12.82
N HIS A 444 0.15 6.15 14.11
CA HIS A 444 -0.92 6.53 15.03
C HIS A 444 -1.47 7.92 14.73
N ALA A 445 -0.61 8.88 14.36
CA ALA A 445 -1.04 10.23 14.00
C ALA A 445 -1.90 10.24 12.73
N ALA A 446 -1.53 9.45 11.73
CA ALA A 446 -2.31 9.28 10.50
C ALA A 446 -3.67 8.63 10.77
N ALA A 447 -3.70 7.46 11.44
CA ALA A 447 -4.95 6.77 11.76
C ALA A 447 -5.86 7.56 12.72
N GLY A 448 -5.27 8.37 13.61
CA GLY A 448 -5.98 9.25 14.55
C GLY A 448 -6.41 10.59 13.95
N LYS A 449 -6.06 10.87 12.67
CA LYS A 449 -6.31 12.12 11.95
C LYS A 449 -5.72 13.35 12.67
N VAL A 450 -4.48 13.23 13.13
CA VAL A 450 -3.71 14.31 13.79
C VAL A 450 -2.33 14.52 13.15
N LEU A 451 -2.03 13.84 12.05
CA LEU A 451 -0.74 14.00 11.35
C LEU A 451 -0.58 15.43 10.82
N ASP A 452 -1.64 16.05 10.34
CA ASP A 452 -1.62 17.46 9.93
C ASP A 452 -0.99 18.37 11.01
N ASP A 453 -1.32 18.15 12.29
CA ASP A 453 -0.82 18.99 13.38
C ASP A 453 0.71 18.85 13.63
N LEU A 454 1.32 17.76 13.17
CA LEU A 454 2.75 17.48 13.26
C LEU A 454 3.55 17.95 12.04
N MET A 455 2.91 18.07 10.87
CA MET A 455 3.59 18.41 9.62
C MET A 455 4.20 19.81 9.58
N THR A 456 3.81 20.69 10.48
CA THR A 456 4.38 22.05 10.61
C THR A 456 5.36 22.18 11.77
N ASP A 457 5.65 21.11 12.50
CA ASP A 457 6.67 21.07 13.56
C ASP A 457 8.03 20.66 12.96
N PRO A 458 9.01 21.57 12.87
CA PRO A 458 10.33 21.25 12.31
C PRO A 458 11.05 20.17 13.11
N GLY A 459 10.89 20.15 14.44
CA GLY A 459 11.54 19.15 15.29
C GLY A 459 11.06 17.74 14.99
N PHE A 460 9.75 17.56 14.73
CA PHE A 460 9.20 16.30 14.25
C PHE A 460 9.80 15.91 12.90
N LEU A 461 9.76 16.80 11.91
CA LEU A 461 10.25 16.52 10.54
C LEU A 461 11.74 16.20 10.47
N LEU A 462 12.54 16.78 11.37
CA LEU A 462 13.99 16.55 11.43
C LEU A 462 14.39 15.31 12.23
N SER A 463 13.55 14.88 13.18
CA SER A 463 13.84 13.78 14.10
C SER A 463 13.36 12.42 13.63
N PHE A 464 12.41 12.38 12.67
CA PHE A 464 11.85 11.15 12.14
C PHE A 464 12.34 10.87 10.71
N PRO A 465 12.46 9.58 10.31
CA PRO A 465 12.82 9.22 8.95
C PRO A 465 11.78 9.77 7.95
N PRO A 466 12.21 10.53 6.92
CA PRO A 466 11.28 11.09 5.93
C PRO A 466 10.35 10.07 5.30
N GLY A 467 10.86 8.88 4.99
CA GLY A 467 10.07 7.79 4.40
C GLY A 467 8.88 7.36 5.26
N GLN A 468 9.01 7.35 6.59
CA GLN A 468 7.90 7.02 7.49
C GLN A 468 6.80 8.10 7.48
N ILE A 469 7.20 9.38 7.42
CA ILE A 469 6.26 10.50 7.38
C ILE A 469 5.54 10.52 6.03
N LEU A 470 6.31 10.47 4.93
CA LEU A 470 5.82 10.56 3.57
C LEU A 470 4.95 9.37 3.16
N TRP A 471 5.13 8.23 3.80
CA TRP A 471 4.23 7.07 3.65
C TRP A 471 2.77 7.43 3.92
N HIS A 472 2.51 8.25 4.95
CA HIS A 472 1.17 8.64 5.37
C HIS A 472 0.68 9.96 4.75
N ARG A 473 1.41 10.54 3.78
CA ARG A 473 1.04 11.84 3.17
C ARG A 473 -0.37 11.88 2.59
N HIS A 474 -0.88 10.72 2.12
CA HIS A 474 -2.23 10.59 1.59
C HIS A 474 -3.34 10.86 2.65
N THR A 475 -3.02 10.89 3.92
CA THR A 475 -3.97 11.20 5.02
C THR A 475 -4.00 12.68 5.37
N LEU A 476 -3.11 13.49 4.79
CA LEU A 476 -3.06 14.94 5.02
C LEU A 476 -4.24 15.62 4.32
N THR A 477 -4.83 16.58 5.02
CA THR A 477 -6.04 17.28 4.55
C THR A 477 -5.86 18.77 4.34
N ARG A 478 -4.83 19.36 4.98
CA ARG A 478 -4.62 20.81 4.96
C ARG A 478 -3.55 21.19 3.92
N ARG A 479 -3.78 22.26 3.17
CA ARG A 479 -2.91 22.71 2.08
C ARG A 479 -1.45 22.98 2.51
N GLN A 480 -1.26 23.61 3.68
CA GLN A 480 0.09 23.96 4.18
C GLN A 480 0.90 22.71 4.56
N GLU A 481 0.23 21.70 5.12
CA GLU A 481 0.80 20.44 5.58
C GLU A 481 1.14 19.51 4.40
N ILE A 482 0.31 19.53 3.35
CA ILE A 482 0.61 18.84 2.08
C ILE A 482 1.84 19.49 1.42
N ALA A 483 1.93 20.82 1.43
CA ALA A 483 3.09 21.56 0.95
C ALA A 483 4.36 21.26 1.80
N ALA A 484 4.21 21.07 3.12
CA ALA A 484 5.30 20.65 4.00
C ALA A 484 5.80 19.22 3.68
N ALA A 485 4.88 18.30 3.37
CA ALA A 485 5.26 16.97 2.91
C ALA A 485 6.05 17.01 1.59
N ALA A 486 5.63 17.83 0.62
CA ALA A 486 6.36 18.04 -0.62
C ALA A 486 7.76 18.66 -0.40
N ALA A 487 7.87 19.59 0.57
CA ALA A 487 9.15 20.15 0.98
C ALA A 487 10.07 19.07 1.57
N LEU A 488 9.56 18.24 2.46
CA LEU A 488 10.30 17.13 3.09
C LEU A 488 10.76 16.11 2.04
N GLU A 489 9.89 15.71 1.12
CA GLU A 489 10.21 14.79 0.01
C GLU A 489 11.37 15.35 -0.83
N SER A 490 11.29 16.60 -1.23
CA SER A 490 12.33 17.26 -2.04
C SER A 490 13.65 17.44 -1.30
N ALA A 491 13.60 17.78 0.00
CA ALA A 491 14.80 17.88 0.83
C ALA A 491 15.45 16.51 1.08
N ALA A 492 14.65 15.46 1.21
CA ALA A 492 15.10 14.09 1.49
C ALA A 492 15.73 13.41 0.28
N ASN A 493 15.36 13.77 -0.94
CA ASN A 493 15.92 13.22 -2.18
C ASN A 493 17.41 13.53 -2.39
N SER A 494 17.98 14.43 -1.61
CA SER A 494 19.37 14.86 -1.70
C SER A 494 20.17 14.55 -0.43
N ASP A 495 20.70 13.33 -0.29
CA ASP A 495 21.70 12.94 0.71
C ASP A 495 21.34 13.27 2.19
N TRP A 496 20.03 13.13 2.53
CA TRP A 496 19.47 13.49 3.85
C TRP A 496 20.16 12.81 5.03
N SER A 497 20.45 11.50 4.90
CA SER A 497 21.00 10.68 5.99
C SER A 497 22.43 11.04 6.36
N ASN A 498 23.21 11.58 5.42
CA ASN A 498 24.62 11.96 5.63
C ASN A 498 24.78 13.41 6.11
N ARG A 499 23.70 14.21 6.13
CA ARG A 499 23.76 15.61 6.57
C ARG A 499 23.55 15.75 8.06
N VAL A 500 24.22 16.71 8.67
CA VAL A 500 23.96 17.14 10.04
C VAL A 500 22.60 17.85 10.14
N GLU A 501 22.02 17.88 11.34
CA GLU A 501 20.67 18.41 11.56
C GLU A 501 20.48 19.86 11.06
N SER A 502 21.48 20.74 11.28
CA SER A 502 21.42 22.12 10.82
C SER A 502 21.37 22.25 9.30
N GLU A 503 22.05 21.36 8.55
CA GLU A 503 21.99 21.31 7.10
C GLU A 503 20.65 20.76 6.63
N ARG A 504 20.12 19.73 7.29
CA ARG A 504 18.76 19.21 7.01
C ARG A 504 17.69 20.29 7.22
N ALA A 505 17.80 21.05 8.32
CA ALA A 505 16.91 22.15 8.61
C ALA A 505 16.99 23.26 7.56
N TRP A 506 18.20 23.61 7.10
CA TRP A 506 18.40 24.59 6.03
C TRP A 506 17.76 24.15 4.71
N TRP A 507 18.00 22.93 4.27
CA TRP A 507 17.39 22.42 3.03
C TRP A 507 15.88 22.31 3.14
N LEU A 508 15.35 21.88 4.27
CA LEU A 508 13.92 21.86 4.52
C LEU A 508 13.31 23.27 4.45
N HIS A 509 13.99 24.29 4.97
CA HIS A 509 13.57 25.69 4.86
C HIS A 509 13.52 26.17 3.40
N VAL A 510 14.57 25.90 2.62
CA VAL A 510 14.63 26.26 1.20
C VAL A 510 13.46 25.63 0.44
N TRP A 511 13.23 24.34 0.64
CA TRP A 511 12.14 23.62 -0.03
C TRP A 511 10.75 24.04 0.48
N ALA A 512 10.60 24.34 1.76
CA ALA A 512 9.34 24.86 2.31
C ALA A 512 8.94 26.21 1.65
N ARG A 513 9.91 27.11 1.39
CA ARG A 513 9.67 28.34 0.60
C ARG A 513 9.26 28.02 -0.83
N LYS A 514 9.92 27.04 -1.48
CA LYS A 514 9.60 26.65 -2.87
C LYS A 514 8.22 26.03 -3.01
N THR A 515 7.81 25.16 -2.09
CA THR A 515 6.51 24.46 -2.09
C THR A 515 5.39 25.32 -1.48
N ARG A 516 5.69 26.55 -1.06
CA ARG A 516 4.75 27.50 -0.42
C ARG A 516 4.18 27.01 0.92
N SER A 517 4.90 26.14 1.63
CA SER A 517 4.64 25.86 3.05
C SER A 517 5.20 26.99 3.92
N THR A 518 4.52 28.12 3.89
CA THR A 518 5.01 29.36 4.52
C THR A 518 5.14 29.24 6.02
N HIS A 519 4.18 28.57 6.68
CA HIS A 519 4.20 28.35 8.12
C HIS A 519 5.43 27.54 8.56
N LEU A 520 5.73 26.44 7.88
CA LEU A 520 6.95 25.64 8.15
C LEU A 520 8.23 26.46 7.92
N ALA A 521 8.30 27.19 6.81
CA ALA A 521 9.46 28.01 6.49
C ALA A 521 9.69 29.12 7.53
N ASP A 522 8.65 29.79 7.99
CA ASP A 522 8.71 30.84 9.02
C ASP A 522 9.13 30.27 10.38
N THR A 523 8.60 29.09 10.74
CA THR A 523 8.96 28.41 11.98
C THR A 523 10.43 27.98 11.98
N LEU A 524 10.95 27.45 10.85
CA LEU A 524 12.36 27.12 10.69
C LEU A 524 13.26 28.36 10.80
N THR A 525 12.87 29.48 10.17
CA THR A 525 13.58 30.76 10.30
C THR A 525 13.61 31.25 11.75
N PHE A 526 12.48 31.14 12.47
CA PHE A 526 12.39 31.55 13.87
C PHE A 526 13.27 30.68 14.80
N ASN A 527 13.34 29.38 14.53
CA ASN A 527 14.14 28.43 15.31
C ASN A 527 15.66 28.55 15.05
N HIS A 528 16.08 29.15 13.93
CA HIS A 528 17.48 29.31 13.54
C HIS A 528 17.83 30.77 13.23
N PRO A 529 17.76 31.66 14.21
CA PRO A 529 18.04 33.09 14.00
C PRO A 529 19.51 33.38 13.61
N ASP A 530 20.42 32.42 13.87
CA ASP A 530 21.85 32.54 13.60
C ASP A 530 22.23 32.18 12.14
N TRP A 531 21.26 31.77 11.32
CA TRP A 531 21.56 31.52 9.92
C TRP A 531 22.02 32.81 9.23
N PRO A 532 23.17 32.80 8.52
CA PRO A 532 23.70 33.99 7.86
C PRO A 532 22.84 34.46 6.69
N TRP A 533 21.96 33.60 6.18
CA TRP A 533 21.05 33.84 5.06
C TRP A 533 19.67 33.29 5.31
N HIS A 534 18.64 34.03 4.94
CA HIS A 534 17.25 33.60 4.97
C HIS A 534 16.67 33.64 3.58
N VAL A 535 15.99 32.58 3.15
CA VAL A 535 15.28 32.54 1.87
C VAL A 535 13.90 33.14 2.09
N HIS A 536 13.66 34.34 1.55
CA HIS A 536 12.34 34.99 1.60
C HIS A 536 11.42 34.48 0.49
N ASN A 537 11.98 34.24 -0.69
CA ASN A 537 11.24 33.75 -1.86
C ASN A 537 12.15 32.80 -2.65
N ALA A 538 11.63 31.67 -3.04
CA ALA A 538 12.35 30.72 -3.88
C ALA A 538 11.49 30.43 -5.12
N VAL A 539 12.01 30.83 -6.28
CA VAL A 539 11.49 30.42 -7.58
C VAL A 539 12.48 29.43 -8.18
N TRP A 540 11.98 28.31 -8.62
CA TRP A 540 12.82 27.26 -9.22
C TRP A 540 12.56 27.19 -10.72
N SER A 541 13.61 27.25 -11.50
CA SER A 541 13.59 27.02 -12.95
C SER A 541 14.01 25.60 -13.34
N GLY A 542 13.99 24.66 -12.43
CA GLY A 542 14.33 23.26 -12.69
C GLY A 542 13.12 22.34 -12.53
N THR A 543 13.15 21.20 -13.19
CA THR A 543 12.10 20.19 -13.24
C THR A 543 11.76 19.64 -11.84
N THR A 544 10.73 20.18 -11.20
CA THR A 544 10.17 19.61 -9.98
C THR A 544 8.97 18.75 -10.33
N ALA A 545 9.10 17.43 -10.23
CA ALA A 545 7.94 16.54 -10.33
C ALA A 545 7.21 16.50 -8.98
N ARG A 546 5.92 16.83 -8.97
CA ARG A 546 5.05 16.48 -7.86
C ARG A 546 4.57 15.05 -8.05
N THR A 547 4.76 14.20 -7.04
CA THR A 547 4.32 12.80 -7.09
C THR A 547 2.98 12.63 -6.37
N LEU A 548 1.98 12.10 -7.07
CA LEU A 548 0.68 11.67 -6.55
C LEU A 548 0.73 10.16 -6.35
N ALA A 549 0.75 9.72 -5.12
CA ALA A 549 0.83 8.30 -4.78
C ALA A 549 -0.44 7.83 -4.10
N GLY A 550 -0.88 6.63 -4.42
CA GLY A 550 -2.06 6.02 -3.83
C GLY A 550 -2.54 4.78 -4.58
N HIS A 551 -2.35 4.71 -5.91
CA HIS A 551 -2.66 3.51 -6.66
C HIS A 551 -1.83 2.31 -6.19
N THR A 552 -2.46 1.14 -6.17
CA THR A 552 -1.82 -0.13 -5.81
C THR A 552 -1.38 -0.95 -7.03
N GLY A 553 -1.77 -0.54 -8.22
CA GLY A 553 -1.36 -1.08 -9.52
C GLY A 553 -0.76 0.01 -10.41
N SER A 554 -0.23 -0.39 -11.59
CA SER A 554 0.31 0.52 -12.61
C SER A 554 -0.74 1.58 -12.97
N VAL A 555 -0.33 2.84 -13.08
CA VAL A 555 -1.18 3.90 -13.64
C VAL A 555 -1.07 3.84 -15.15
N VAL A 556 -2.15 3.53 -15.84
CA VAL A 556 -2.17 3.25 -17.28
C VAL A 556 -2.73 4.42 -18.08
N ALA A 557 -3.57 5.25 -17.47
CA ALA A 557 -4.19 6.39 -18.12
C ALA A 557 -4.22 7.62 -17.21
N VAL A 558 -4.06 8.81 -17.80
CA VAL A 558 -4.24 10.09 -17.11
C VAL A 558 -5.03 11.08 -17.97
N ALA A 559 -5.88 11.88 -17.35
CA ALA A 559 -6.63 12.96 -17.99
C ALA A 559 -6.71 14.18 -17.07
N VAL A 560 -7.05 15.34 -17.64
CA VAL A 560 -7.25 16.58 -16.89
C VAL A 560 -8.73 16.95 -16.94
N LEU A 561 -9.31 17.24 -15.78
CA LEU A 561 -10.69 17.65 -15.59
C LEU A 561 -10.73 19.14 -15.17
N PRO A 562 -11.32 20.05 -15.94
CA PRO A 562 -11.51 21.45 -15.52
C PRO A 562 -12.52 21.52 -14.37
N GLY A 563 -12.18 22.13 -13.24
CA GLY A 563 -13.10 22.38 -12.12
C GLY A 563 -13.99 23.58 -12.34
N LEU A 564 -15.12 23.65 -11.64
CA LEU A 564 -16.11 24.75 -11.75
C LEU A 564 -15.58 26.09 -11.23
N ASP A 565 -14.59 26.06 -10.36
CA ASP A 565 -13.94 27.21 -9.73
C ASP A 565 -12.70 27.74 -10.50
N GLY A 566 -12.44 27.19 -11.69
CA GLY A 566 -11.23 27.47 -12.49
C GLY A 566 -9.98 26.72 -12.00
N GLN A 567 -10.10 25.82 -11.03
CA GLN A 567 -9.06 24.87 -10.66
C GLN A 567 -9.10 23.66 -11.58
N TYR A 568 -7.99 22.95 -11.71
CA TYR A 568 -7.91 21.73 -12.49
C TYR A 568 -7.73 20.52 -11.58
N HIS A 569 -8.38 19.41 -11.95
CA HIS A 569 -8.20 18.13 -11.31
C HIS A 569 -7.48 17.16 -12.25
N ILE A 570 -6.74 16.22 -11.70
CA ILE A 570 -6.10 15.14 -12.46
C ILE A 570 -6.91 13.88 -12.23
N VAL A 571 -7.24 13.17 -13.31
CA VAL A 571 -7.92 11.89 -13.29
C VAL A 571 -6.93 10.82 -13.69
N SER A 572 -6.81 9.75 -12.91
CA SER A 572 -5.91 8.63 -13.21
C SER A 572 -6.66 7.29 -13.19
N GLY A 573 -6.40 6.45 -14.18
CA GLY A 573 -6.88 5.07 -14.27
C GLY A 573 -5.74 4.09 -14.04
N SER A 574 -6.03 2.99 -13.32
CA SER A 574 -5.01 2.04 -12.91
C SER A 574 -5.42 0.59 -13.08
N SER A 575 -4.42 -0.27 -13.25
CA SER A 575 -4.59 -1.73 -13.21
C SER A 575 -5.11 -2.25 -11.85
N ASP A 576 -5.19 -1.40 -10.81
CA ASP A 576 -5.84 -1.71 -9.53
C ASP A 576 -7.38 -1.66 -9.61
N ARG A 577 -7.97 -1.40 -10.79
CA ARG A 577 -9.41 -1.32 -11.09
C ARG A 577 -10.09 -0.07 -10.57
N THR A 578 -9.34 0.94 -10.16
CA THR A 578 -9.88 2.20 -9.66
C THR A 578 -9.56 3.35 -10.60
N VAL A 579 -10.48 4.34 -10.62
CA VAL A 579 -10.20 5.67 -11.15
C VAL A 579 -10.05 6.61 -9.95
N ARG A 580 -9.03 7.45 -9.95
CA ARG A 580 -8.81 8.43 -8.88
C ARG A 580 -8.81 9.84 -9.41
N VAL A 581 -9.38 10.75 -8.61
CA VAL A 581 -9.44 12.18 -8.91
C VAL A 581 -8.58 12.91 -7.89
N TRP A 582 -7.68 13.74 -8.38
CA TRP A 582 -6.70 14.46 -7.56
C TRP A 582 -6.81 15.95 -7.79
N ASP A 583 -6.64 16.71 -6.73
CA ASP A 583 -6.44 18.16 -6.85
C ASP A 583 -5.06 18.44 -7.48
N ALA A 584 -5.02 19.14 -8.59
CA ALA A 584 -3.78 19.35 -9.35
C ALA A 584 -2.79 20.29 -8.63
N ASP A 585 -3.28 21.19 -7.76
CA ASP A 585 -2.46 22.16 -7.05
C ASP A 585 -1.95 21.64 -5.70
N THR A 586 -2.73 20.83 -5.00
CA THR A 586 -2.33 20.26 -3.69
C THR A 586 -1.81 18.85 -3.79
N GLY A 587 -2.21 18.09 -4.82
CA GLY A 587 -1.93 16.67 -4.98
C GLY A 587 -2.78 15.77 -4.08
N SER A 588 -3.81 16.31 -3.41
CA SER A 588 -4.69 15.53 -2.55
C SER A 588 -5.66 14.67 -3.36
N LEU A 589 -5.96 13.48 -2.87
CA LEU A 589 -7.01 12.63 -3.43
C LEU A 589 -8.38 13.22 -3.08
N LEU A 590 -9.18 13.51 -4.10
CA LEU A 590 -10.53 14.06 -3.96
C LEU A 590 -11.59 12.96 -4.00
N ALA A 591 -11.45 11.98 -4.91
CA ALA A 591 -12.38 10.87 -5.06
C ALA A 591 -11.68 9.59 -5.53
N GLU A 592 -12.23 8.45 -5.12
CA GLU A 592 -11.87 7.12 -5.62
C GLU A 592 -13.13 6.45 -6.17
N LEU A 593 -13.15 6.16 -7.49
CA LEU A 593 -14.28 5.59 -8.20
C LEU A 593 -14.00 4.09 -8.39
N THR A 594 -14.86 3.26 -7.81
CA THR A 594 -14.72 1.80 -7.82
C THR A 594 -15.92 1.14 -8.50
N GLY A 595 -15.69 0.03 -9.21
CA GLY A 595 -16.79 -0.70 -9.86
C GLY A 595 -16.35 -1.54 -11.07
N HIS A 596 -15.21 -1.21 -11.72
CA HIS A 596 -14.69 -2.03 -12.80
C HIS A 596 -14.24 -3.42 -12.31
N GLY A 597 -14.53 -4.45 -13.11
CA GLY A 597 -14.11 -5.83 -12.87
C GLY A 597 -12.68 -6.12 -13.30
N GLY A 598 -12.13 -5.32 -14.21
CA GLY A 598 -10.76 -5.38 -14.75
C GLY A 598 -9.97 -4.10 -14.50
N GLY A 599 -8.69 -4.06 -14.88
CA GLY A 599 -7.86 -2.87 -14.85
C GLY A 599 -8.46 -1.72 -15.68
N VAL A 600 -8.31 -0.47 -15.24
CA VAL A 600 -8.74 0.71 -15.99
C VAL A 600 -7.61 1.11 -16.93
N SER A 601 -7.86 1.00 -18.24
CA SER A 601 -6.88 1.23 -19.33
C SER A 601 -6.99 2.61 -19.95
N ALA A 602 -8.16 3.26 -19.88
CA ALA A 602 -8.38 4.57 -20.47
C ALA A 602 -9.27 5.45 -19.57
N VAL A 603 -8.99 6.77 -19.55
CA VAL A 603 -9.84 7.77 -18.88
C VAL A 603 -9.94 9.03 -19.74
N ALA A 604 -11.12 9.68 -19.71
CA ALA A 604 -11.34 10.99 -20.28
C ALA A 604 -12.35 11.77 -19.41
N ALA A 605 -12.40 13.10 -19.59
CA ALA A 605 -13.26 13.94 -18.80
C ALA A 605 -13.87 15.07 -19.67
N TRP A 606 -15.11 15.49 -19.33
CA TRP A 606 -15.76 16.61 -20.01
C TRP A 606 -16.81 17.29 -19.13
N PRO A 607 -17.18 18.58 -19.45
CA PRO A 607 -18.33 19.20 -18.84
C PRO A 607 -19.62 18.62 -19.44
N GLY A 608 -20.54 18.12 -18.61
CA GLY A 608 -21.85 17.62 -19.02
C GLY A 608 -22.79 18.74 -19.49
N PRO A 609 -23.94 18.39 -20.12
CA PRO A 609 -24.90 19.36 -20.62
C PRO A 609 -25.60 20.21 -19.54
N ASP A 610 -25.55 19.74 -18.31
CA ASP A 610 -26.03 20.41 -17.08
C ASP A 610 -24.96 21.29 -16.43
N GLY A 611 -23.77 21.41 -17.05
CA GLY A 611 -22.62 22.14 -16.50
C GLY A 611 -21.86 21.36 -15.42
N GLN A 612 -22.33 20.18 -15.01
CA GLN A 612 -21.60 19.32 -14.07
C GLN A 612 -20.50 18.54 -14.77
N GLN A 613 -19.42 18.26 -14.05
CA GLN A 613 -18.31 17.49 -14.59
C GLN A 613 -18.67 15.99 -14.74
N ARG A 614 -18.12 15.36 -15.76
CA ARG A 614 -18.27 13.91 -16.02
C ARG A 614 -16.90 13.29 -16.28
N ILE A 615 -16.70 12.08 -15.78
CA ILE A 615 -15.53 11.25 -16.07
C ILE A 615 -16.02 10.00 -16.80
N VAL A 616 -15.30 9.58 -17.83
CA VAL A 616 -15.49 8.30 -18.48
C VAL A 616 -14.23 7.44 -18.32
N SER A 617 -14.43 6.16 -18.04
CA SER A 617 -13.34 5.18 -17.92
C SER A 617 -13.62 3.93 -18.76
N GLY A 618 -12.59 3.43 -19.42
CA GLY A 618 -12.57 2.16 -20.13
C GLY A 618 -11.70 1.16 -19.39
N SER A 619 -12.05 -0.11 -19.49
CA SER A 619 -11.42 -1.17 -18.71
C SER A 619 -11.17 -2.43 -19.53
N SER A 620 -10.24 -3.25 -19.05
CA SER A 620 -10.02 -4.61 -19.53
C SER A 620 -11.20 -5.56 -19.27
N ASP A 621 -12.27 -5.09 -18.58
CA ASP A 621 -13.53 -5.81 -18.46
C ASP A 621 -14.47 -5.62 -19.69
N GLY A 622 -14.03 -4.90 -20.73
CA GLY A 622 -14.78 -4.62 -21.96
C GLY A 622 -15.85 -3.53 -21.81
N THR A 623 -15.97 -2.91 -20.61
CA THR A 623 -16.99 -1.90 -20.35
C THR A 623 -16.42 -0.48 -20.33
N VAL A 624 -17.26 0.47 -20.73
CA VAL A 624 -17.04 1.90 -20.52
C VAL A 624 -18.01 2.38 -19.45
N ARG A 625 -17.53 3.09 -18.45
CA ARG A 625 -18.35 3.63 -17.35
C ARG A 625 -18.27 5.14 -17.29
N ILE A 626 -19.40 5.76 -16.96
CA ILE A 626 -19.54 7.20 -16.80
C ILE A 626 -19.80 7.51 -15.32
N TRP A 627 -19.09 8.50 -14.77
CA TRP A 627 -19.09 8.82 -13.36
C TRP A 627 -19.35 10.30 -13.12
N ASP A 628 -19.98 10.58 -12.00
CA ASP A 628 -20.04 11.90 -11.40
C ASP A 628 -18.83 12.03 -10.43
N PRO A 629 -17.87 12.92 -10.70
CA PRO A 629 -16.68 13.05 -9.86
C PRO A 629 -16.95 13.64 -8.48
N ASP A 630 -18.00 14.45 -8.32
CA ASP A 630 -18.31 15.13 -7.06
C ASP A 630 -18.96 14.19 -6.05
N THR A 631 -19.82 13.27 -6.53
CA THR A 631 -20.51 12.30 -5.68
C THR A 631 -19.83 10.93 -5.67
N GLY A 632 -18.91 10.63 -6.60
CA GLY A 632 -18.31 9.32 -6.81
C GLY A 632 -19.29 8.28 -7.38
N THR A 633 -20.49 8.68 -7.82
CA THR A 633 -21.53 7.76 -8.29
C THR A 633 -21.34 7.38 -9.75
N GLN A 634 -21.61 6.10 -10.06
CA GLN A 634 -21.67 5.61 -11.43
C GLN A 634 -23.00 6.02 -12.06
N LEU A 635 -22.94 6.78 -13.18
CA LEU A 635 -24.11 7.27 -13.91
C LEU A 635 -24.58 6.30 -14.99
N ALA A 636 -23.65 5.68 -15.73
CA ALA A 636 -23.95 4.77 -16.82
C ALA A 636 -22.88 3.70 -17.02
N VAL A 637 -23.24 2.60 -17.68
CA VAL A 637 -22.34 1.54 -18.15
C VAL A 637 -22.68 1.25 -19.60
N LEU A 638 -21.68 1.29 -20.46
CA LEU A 638 -21.74 0.90 -21.87
C LEU A 638 -21.02 -0.45 -22.01
N SER A 639 -21.68 -1.46 -22.53
CA SER A 639 -21.05 -2.74 -22.89
C SER A 639 -20.45 -2.57 -24.29
N ALA A 640 -19.23 -2.07 -24.35
CA ALA A 640 -18.66 -1.48 -25.55
C ALA A 640 -17.97 -2.51 -26.43
N HIS A 641 -17.08 -3.33 -25.86
CA HIS A 641 -16.20 -4.21 -26.62
C HIS A 641 -16.19 -5.63 -26.04
N THR A 642 -15.77 -6.59 -26.84
CA THR A 642 -15.61 -7.99 -26.43
C THR A 642 -14.26 -8.26 -25.77
N ALA A 643 -13.30 -7.34 -25.93
CA ALA A 643 -12.00 -7.33 -25.28
C ALA A 643 -11.76 -6.01 -24.51
N GLU A 644 -10.53 -5.72 -24.15
CA GLU A 644 -10.13 -4.52 -23.43
C GLU A 644 -10.50 -3.24 -24.19
N VAL A 645 -10.98 -2.23 -23.48
CA VAL A 645 -11.14 -0.85 -24.00
C VAL A 645 -9.79 -0.15 -23.85
N SER A 646 -9.04 -0.06 -24.93
CA SER A 646 -7.65 0.44 -24.95
C SER A 646 -7.53 1.97 -24.89
N SER A 647 -8.51 2.70 -25.49
CA SER A 647 -8.49 4.17 -25.54
C SER A 647 -9.89 4.78 -25.51
N LEU A 648 -9.97 5.99 -24.97
CA LEU A 648 -11.20 6.79 -24.87
C LEU A 648 -10.93 8.26 -25.22
N VAL A 649 -11.82 8.87 -25.98
CA VAL A 649 -11.87 10.33 -26.17
C VAL A 649 -13.31 10.82 -26.13
N VAL A 650 -13.47 12.09 -25.78
CA VAL A 650 -14.77 12.79 -25.84
C VAL A 650 -14.81 13.71 -27.03
N LEU A 651 -15.76 13.49 -27.90
CA LEU A 651 -15.95 14.24 -29.13
C LEU A 651 -17.04 15.31 -28.91
N PRO A 652 -16.73 16.61 -29.08
CA PRO A 652 -17.76 17.65 -29.09
C PRO A 652 -18.76 17.42 -30.22
N GLY A 653 -20.03 17.40 -29.90
CA GLY A 653 -21.08 17.22 -30.87
C GLY A 653 -21.84 18.54 -31.19
N PRO A 654 -22.69 18.58 -32.23
CA PRO A 654 -23.51 19.69 -32.54
C PRO A 654 -24.46 20.04 -31.35
N ASN A 655 -24.70 21.34 -31.11
CA ASN A 655 -25.55 21.83 -30.01
C ASN A 655 -25.01 21.59 -28.57
N GLY A 656 -23.68 21.43 -28.38
CA GLY A 656 -23.07 21.27 -27.08
C GLY A 656 -23.26 19.90 -26.46
N ARG A 657 -23.82 18.92 -27.17
CA ARG A 657 -23.85 17.53 -26.74
C ARG A 657 -22.54 16.83 -27.05
N HIS A 658 -21.95 16.19 -26.05
CA HIS A 658 -20.71 15.43 -26.23
C HIS A 658 -21.04 13.98 -26.57
N ARG A 659 -20.15 13.34 -27.32
CA ARG A 659 -20.18 11.89 -27.63
C ARG A 659 -18.95 11.24 -27.04
N VAL A 660 -19.11 10.04 -26.54
CA VAL A 660 -17.98 9.20 -26.07
C VAL A 660 -17.53 8.34 -27.23
N VAL A 661 -16.22 8.25 -27.45
CA VAL A 661 -15.63 7.38 -28.45
C VAL A 661 -14.71 6.40 -27.73
N SER A 662 -14.92 5.13 -27.94
CA SER A 662 -14.11 4.04 -27.38
C SER A 662 -13.41 3.25 -28.48
N ALA A 663 -12.16 2.88 -28.23
CA ALA A 663 -11.40 1.92 -29.00
C ALA A 663 -11.18 0.64 -28.19
N GLY A 664 -11.28 -0.48 -28.87
CA GLY A 664 -11.01 -1.81 -28.34
C GLY A 664 -11.18 -2.81 -29.47
N ASP A 665 -10.64 -4.00 -29.31
CA ASP A 665 -10.62 -4.97 -30.42
C ASP A 665 -9.96 -4.35 -31.67
N GLU A 666 -10.53 -4.57 -32.85
CA GLU A 666 -10.13 -3.98 -34.14
C GLU A 666 -11.04 -2.82 -34.55
N THR A 667 -11.90 -2.32 -33.61
CA THR A 667 -12.97 -1.35 -33.91
C THR A 667 -12.92 -0.11 -33.05
N VAL A 668 -13.49 0.96 -33.57
CA VAL A 668 -13.76 2.18 -32.82
C VAL A 668 -15.26 2.44 -32.78
N ARG A 669 -15.84 2.74 -31.64
CA ARG A 669 -17.28 2.96 -31.46
C ARG A 669 -17.60 4.33 -30.93
N VAL A 670 -18.63 4.96 -31.50
CA VAL A 670 -19.13 6.29 -31.10
C VAL A 670 -20.46 6.13 -30.38
N TRP A 671 -20.57 6.71 -29.18
CA TRP A 671 -21.71 6.55 -28.26
C TRP A 671 -22.39 7.87 -27.92
N ASP A 672 -23.71 7.83 -27.78
CA ASP A 672 -24.47 8.86 -27.07
C ASP A 672 -24.46 8.52 -25.56
N PRO A 673 -23.76 9.34 -24.72
CA PRO A 673 -23.64 9.03 -23.28
C PRO A 673 -24.96 9.21 -22.52
N ASP A 674 -25.90 10.04 -23.02
CA ASP A 674 -27.17 10.34 -22.35
C ASP A 674 -28.18 9.19 -22.54
N ASN A 675 -28.17 8.53 -23.71
CA ASN A 675 -29.08 7.46 -24.05
C ASN A 675 -28.41 6.05 -24.00
N THR A 676 -27.11 5.97 -23.73
CA THR A 676 -26.30 4.74 -23.71
C THR A 676 -26.39 3.94 -25.03
N THR A 677 -26.56 4.63 -26.16
CA THR A 677 -26.72 4.00 -27.48
C THR A 677 -25.48 4.16 -28.34
N GLU A 678 -25.11 3.11 -29.05
CA GLU A 678 -24.10 3.15 -30.11
C GLU A 678 -24.64 3.90 -31.34
N LEU A 679 -23.89 4.89 -31.82
CA LEU A 679 -24.25 5.70 -32.96
C LEU A 679 -23.59 5.20 -34.25
N VAL A 680 -22.26 4.93 -34.17
CA VAL A 680 -21.44 4.56 -35.32
C VAL A 680 -20.35 3.58 -34.90
N GLU A 681 -20.10 2.55 -35.70
CA GLU A 681 -18.94 1.66 -35.58
C GLU A 681 -17.98 1.91 -36.78
N LEU A 682 -16.70 2.12 -36.49
CA LEU A 682 -15.64 2.36 -37.47
C LEU A 682 -14.77 1.10 -37.55
N THR A 683 -14.74 0.51 -38.73
CA THR A 683 -14.00 -0.74 -39.02
C THR A 683 -12.96 -0.49 -40.10
N GLY A 684 -11.77 -1.09 -39.94
CA GLY A 684 -10.70 -0.93 -40.96
C GLY A 684 -9.30 -1.28 -40.43
N HIS A 685 -9.05 -1.11 -39.13
CA HIS A 685 -7.82 -1.64 -38.55
C HIS A 685 -7.78 -3.16 -38.60
N THR A 686 -6.60 -3.73 -38.77
CA THR A 686 -6.36 -5.18 -38.88
C THR A 686 -5.89 -5.81 -37.60
N ASN A 687 -5.65 -4.97 -36.58
CA ASN A 687 -5.28 -5.32 -35.23
C ASN A 687 -5.92 -4.34 -34.25
N GLU A 688 -5.72 -4.58 -32.96
CA GLU A 688 -6.21 -3.75 -31.86
C GLU A 688 -5.91 -2.26 -32.09
N VAL A 689 -6.90 -1.42 -31.85
CA VAL A 689 -6.77 0.04 -31.88
C VAL A 689 -6.24 0.49 -30.53
N THR A 690 -5.04 1.06 -30.49
CA THR A 690 -4.30 1.38 -29.28
C THR A 690 -4.55 2.78 -28.73
N ALA A 691 -4.84 3.76 -29.63
CA ALA A 691 -5.00 5.16 -29.24
C ALA A 691 -6.00 5.92 -30.13
N LEU A 692 -6.62 6.93 -29.52
CA LEU A 692 -7.58 7.85 -30.17
C LEU A 692 -7.19 9.31 -29.92
N ALA A 693 -7.47 10.18 -30.88
CA ALA A 693 -7.39 11.63 -30.69
C ALA A 693 -8.49 12.35 -31.49
N VAL A 694 -8.90 13.54 -31.04
CA VAL A 694 -9.86 14.39 -31.77
C VAL A 694 -9.11 15.43 -32.56
N LEU A 695 -9.31 15.46 -33.87
CA LEU A 695 -8.73 16.45 -34.79
C LEU A 695 -9.78 17.53 -35.09
N PRO A 696 -9.62 18.76 -34.57
CA PRO A 696 -10.48 19.86 -34.91
C PRO A 696 -10.39 20.21 -36.40
N SER A 697 -11.51 20.59 -37.02
CA SER A 697 -11.53 21.04 -38.43
C SER A 697 -11.94 22.51 -38.49
N PRO A 698 -11.40 23.29 -39.45
CA PRO A 698 -11.73 24.71 -39.63
C PRO A 698 -13.22 25.01 -39.88
N ASP A 699 -13.96 24.01 -40.39
CA ASP A 699 -15.40 24.09 -40.63
C ASP A 699 -16.27 23.80 -39.39
N GLY A 700 -15.63 23.55 -38.23
CA GLY A 700 -16.32 23.20 -36.96
C GLY A 700 -16.76 21.75 -36.90
N ARG A 701 -16.45 20.93 -37.89
CA ARG A 701 -16.65 19.47 -37.84
C ARG A 701 -15.38 18.78 -37.32
N HIS A 702 -15.48 18.09 -36.20
CA HIS A 702 -14.34 17.35 -35.66
C HIS A 702 -14.15 16.03 -36.40
N ARG A 703 -12.90 15.72 -36.76
CA ARG A 703 -12.49 14.40 -37.26
C ARG A 703 -11.91 13.57 -36.14
N LEU A 704 -11.96 12.26 -36.29
CA LEU A 704 -11.38 11.32 -35.34
C LEU A 704 -10.09 10.73 -35.91
N VAL A 705 -9.09 10.58 -35.05
CA VAL A 705 -7.82 9.91 -35.39
C VAL A 705 -7.73 8.66 -34.54
N SER A 706 -7.42 7.52 -35.16
CA SER A 706 -7.14 6.26 -34.50
C SER A 706 -5.76 5.73 -34.88
N ALA A 707 -5.09 5.11 -33.95
CA ALA A 707 -3.86 4.37 -34.16
C ALA A 707 -4.07 2.91 -33.79
N GLY A 708 -3.52 2.01 -34.59
CA GLY A 708 -3.52 0.57 -34.37
C GLY A 708 -2.63 -0.05 -35.45
N ASP A 709 -2.36 -1.35 -35.39
CA ASP A 709 -1.45 -1.98 -36.33
C ASP A 709 -0.15 -1.13 -36.56
N GLU A 710 0.24 -0.87 -37.80
CA GLU A 710 1.38 -0.01 -38.17
C GLU A 710 0.91 1.32 -38.78
N THR A 711 -0.39 1.66 -38.65
CA THR A 711 -1.02 2.80 -39.31
C THR A 711 -1.76 3.74 -38.38
N VAL A 712 -1.85 4.99 -38.80
CA VAL A 712 -2.76 5.98 -38.21
C VAL A 712 -3.86 6.30 -39.21
N ARG A 713 -5.12 6.31 -38.80
CA ARG A 713 -6.28 6.56 -39.69
C ARG A 713 -7.07 7.77 -39.23
N VAL A 714 -7.62 8.50 -40.17
CA VAL A 714 -8.46 9.68 -39.94
C VAL A 714 -9.88 9.38 -40.45
N TRP A 715 -10.88 9.64 -39.61
CA TRP A 715 -12.28 9.27 -39.85
C TRP A 715 -13.21 10.47 -39.76
N ASP A 716 -14.31 10.40 -40.49
CA ASP A 716 -15.50 11.19 -40.22
C ASP A 716 -16.38 10.45 -39.20
N PRO A 717 -16.51 10.95 -37.95
CA PRO A 717 -17.23 10.26 -36.88
C PRO A 717 -18.76 10.27 -37.03
N ASP A 718 -19.29 11.06 -37.95
CA ASP A 718 -20.74 11.14 -38.24
C ASP A 718 -21.17 10.11 -39.29
N THR A 719 -20.31 9.83 -40.26
CA THR A 719 -20.61 8.92 -41.38
C THR A 719 -19.90 7.57 -41.30
N GLY A 720 -18.87 7.45 -40.46
CA GLY A 720 -18.03 6.27 -40.33
C GLY A 720 -17.03 6.09 -41.50
N ILE A 721 -16.87 7.09 -42.37
CA ILE A 721 -16.00 7.00 -43.56
C ILE A 721 -14.53 7.28 -43.17
N GLU A 722 -13.61 6.44 -43.64
CA GLU A 722 -12.16 6.70 -43.54
C GLU A 722 -11.78 7.80 -44.54
N LEU A 723 -11.15 8.87 -44.05
CA LEU A 723 -10.75 10.02 -44.83
C LEU A 723 -9.30 9.95 -45.28
N ALA A 724 -8.42 9.38 -44.46
CA ALA A 724 -7.00 9.21 -44.77
C ALA A 724 -6.38 8.06 -43.98
N GLN A 725 -5.34 7.44 -44.57
CA GLN A 725 -4.47 6.49 -43.88
C GLN A 725 -3.02 6.96 -43.96
N LEU A 726 -2.35 7.07 -42.83
CA LEU A 726 -0.97 7.53 -42.70
C LEU A 726 -0.08 6.29 -42.47
N ILE A 727 0.79 6.03 -43.41
CA ILE A 727 1.64 4.83 -43.48
C ILE A 727 3.10 5.26 -43.31
N GLY A 728 3.86 4.59 -42.42
CA GLY A 728 5.28 4.88 -42.26
C GLY A 728 5.92 4.25 -41.04
N HIS A 729 5.16 3.98 -39.98
CA HIS A 729 5.65 3.18 -38.87
C HIS A 729 5.93 1.74 -39.30
N THR A 730 6.97 1.15 -38.71
CA THR A 730 7.40 -0.24 -39.01
C THR A 730 7.02 -1.22 -37.90
N SER A 731 6.32 -0.74 -36.89
CA SER A 731 5.78 -1.49 -35.77
C SER A 731 4.54 -0.79 -35.24
N TRP A 732 3.89 -1.36 -34.25
CA TRP A 732 2.66 -0.85 -33.63
C TRP A 732 2.79 0.62 -33.21
N VAL A 733 1.75 1.38 -33.50
CA VAL A 733 1.60 2.78 -33.09
C VAL A 733 0.93 2.77 -31.72
N SER A 734 1.65 3.14 -30.68
CA SER A 734 1.21 3.07 -29.29
C SER A 734 0.35 4.25 -28.84
N SER A 735 0.55 5.44 -29.45
CA SER A 735 -0.12 6.68 -29.04
C SER A 735 -0.23 7.68 -30.17
N VAL A 736 -1.31 8.49 -30.14
CA VAL A 736 -1.50 9.63 -31.06
C VAL A 736 -1.94 10.88 -30.30
N ALA A 737 -1.53 12.04 -30.79
CA ALA A 737 -1.96 13.35 -30.31
C ALA A 737 -2.15 14.30 -31.49
N VAL A 738 -2.90 15.38 -31.25
CA VAL A 738 -3.08 16.46 -32.22
C VAL A 738 -2.30 17.69 -31.78
N LEU A 739 -1.42 18.16 -32.67
CA LEU A 739 -0.60 19.34 -32.48
C LEU A 739 -1.29 20.53 -33.17
N PRO A 740 -1.76 21.54 -32.42
CA PRO A 740 -2.23 22.78 -33.01
C PRO A 740 -1.12 23.48 -33.80
N SER A 741 -1.44 24.16 -34.88
CA SER A 741 -0.46 24.92 -35.65
C SER A 741 -0.85 26.40 -35.71
N PRO A 742 0.10 27.35 -35.69
CA PRO A 742 -0.19 28.79 -35.69
C PRO A 742 -0.92 29.26 -36.95
N ASP A 743 -0.82 28.48 -38.06
CA ASP A 743 -1.53 28.77 -39.32
C ASP A 743 -2.97 28.20 -39.34
N GLY A 744 -3.47 27.67 -38.22
CA GLY A 744 -4.80 27.03 -38.11
C GLY A 744 -4.88 25.64 -38.72
N ARG A 745 -3.79 25.09 -39.21
CA ARG A 745 -3.71 23.71 -39.70
C ARG A 745 -3.15 22.82 -38.61
N HIS A 746 -3.97 21.90 -38.11
CA HIS A 746 -3.55 20.96 -37.11
C HIS A 746 -2.68 19.85 -37.73
N ARG A 747 -1.70 19.35 -36.98
CA ARG A 747 -0.84 18.21 -37.37
C ARG A 747 -1.14 17.01 -36.45
N ILE A 748 -0.92 15.81 -36.95
CA ILE A 748 -1.02 14.59 -36.14
C ILE A 748 0.37 14.20 -35.68
N VAL A 749 0.51 13.81 -34.45
CA VAL A 749 1.74 13.26 -33.86
C VAL A 749 1.46 11.83 -33.47
N SER A 750 2.30 10.90 -33.87
CA SER A 750 2.17 9.48 -33.53
C SER A 750 3.46 8.93 -32.94
N ALA A 751 3.35 8.03 -31.97
CA ALA A 751 4.46 7.29 -31.39
C ALA A 751 4.38 5.81 -31.79
N GLY A 752 5.46 5.25 -32.29
CA GLY A 752 5.58 3.84 -32.67
C GLY A 752 7.02 3.53 -33.05
N ASP A 753 7.39 2.26 -33.15
CA ASP A 753 8.72 1.78 -33.57
C ASP A 753 9.95 2.50 -32.92
N GLY A 754 9.79 3.08 -31.72
CA GLY A 754 10.84 3.88 -31.06
C GLY A 754 10.96 5.32 -31.57
N THR A 755 10.14 5.74 -32.55
CA THR A 755 10.16 7.08 -33.14
C THR A 755 8.86 7.84 -32.91
N VAL A 756 8.94 9.16 -32.82
CA VAL A 756 7.76 10.06 -32.88
C VAL A 756 7.71 10.67 -34.28
N ARG A 757 6.55 10.56 -34.96
CA ARG A 757 6.34 11.09 -36.28
C ARG A 757 5.30 12.19 -36.32
N VAL A 758 5.53 13.20 -37.14
CA VAL A 758 4.62 14.33 -37.35
C VAL A 758 4.06 14.28 -38.76
N TRP A 759 2.74 14.39 -38.90
CA TRP A 759 2.01 14.22 -40.16
C TRP A 759 1.13 15.41 -40.48
N ASP A 760 0.98 15.67 -41.77
CA ASP A 760 -0.07 16.54 -42.29
C ASP A 760 -1.33 15.68 -42.54
N PRO A 761 -2.44 15.93 -41.84
CA PRO A 761 -3.65 15.10 -41.93
C PRO A 761 -4.41 15.25 -43.28
N ASP A 762 -4.18 16.36 -44.00
CA ASP A 762 -4.91 16.64 -45.24
C ASP A 762 -4.21 16.03 -46.45
N THR A 763 -2.88 15.95 -46.41
CA THR A 763 -2.06 15.39 -47.50
C THR A 763 -1.58 13.96 -47.25
N GLY A 764 -1.65 13.50 -45.98
CA GLY A 764 -1.11 12.23 -45.55
C GLY A 764 0.41 12.17 -45.52
N THR A 765 1.11 13.31 -45.67
CA THR A 765 2.57 13.33 -45.75
C THR A 765 3.22 13.39 -44.38
N GLN A 766 4.32 12.65 -44.22
CA GLN A 766 5.18 12.72 -43.06
C GLN A 766 6.02 14.00 -43.13
N LEU A 767 5.92 14.85 -42.12
CA LEU A 767 6.63 16.13 -42.01
C LEU A 767 7.94 16.01 -41.26
N ASN A 768 7.98 15.22 -40.16
CA ASN A 768 9.16 15.09 -39.32
C ASN A 768 9.23 13.70 -38.65
N VAL A 769 10.43 13.30 -38.22
CA VAL A 769 10.70 12.10 -37.42
C VAL A 769 11.63 12.50 -36.29
N LEU A 770 11.24 12.21 -35.04
CA LEU A 770 12.02 12.47 -33.82
C LEU A 770 12.49 11.12 -33.26
N ASP A 771 13.79 10.98 -33.11
CA ASP A 771 14.44 9.75 -32.65
C ASP A 771 15.26 10.05 -31.39
N GLY A 772 15.16 9.24 -30.36
CA GLY A 772 15.89 9.50 -29.11
C GLY A 772 15.49 8.63 -27.91
N HIS A 773 14.41 7.87 -27.97
CA HIS A 773 14.11 6.88 -26.94
C HIS A 773 14.86 5.57 -27.19
N ALA A 774 15.51 5.06 -26.15
CA ALA A 774 16.32 3.82 -26.23
C ALA A 774 15.47 2.55 -26.27
N ARG A 775 14.21 2.64 -25.86
CA ARG A 775 13.19 1.57 -25.83
C ARG A 775 11.87 2.10 -26.37
N GLY A 776 10.84 1.25 -26.46
CA GLY A 776 9.54 1.63 -27.02
C GLY A 776 8.92 2.88 -26.39
N LEU A 777 8.17 3.60 -27.19
CA LEU A 777 7.37 4.76 -26.81
C LEU A 777 5.96 4.33 -26.39
N SER A 778 5.48 4.87 -25.27
CA SER A 778 4.16 4.49 -24.72
C SER A 778 3.12 5.61 -24.88
N ALA A 779 3.54 6.90 -24.84
CA ALA A 779 2.62 8.03 -24.94
C ALA A 779 3.24 9.26 -25.61
N VAL A 780 2.37 10.03 -26.30
CA VAL A 780 2.70 11.38 -26.81
C VAL A 780 1.61 12.38 -26.44
N ALA A 781 2.00 13.64 -26.26
CA ALA A 781 1.08 14.75 -26.04
C ALA A 781 1.60 16.04 -26.71
N ALA A 782 0.69 16.96 -27.02
CA ALA A 782 1.02 18.28 -27.53
C ALA A 782 1.04 19.32 -26.40
N LEU A 783 2.14 20.04 -26.24
CA LEU A 783 2.33 21.02 -25.17
C LEU A 783 2.41 22.43 -25.79
N PRO A 784 1.48 23.35 -25.48
CA PRO A 784 1.62 24.75 -25.87
C PRO A 784 2.82 25.39 -25.18
N GLY A 785 3.69 26.09 -25.95
CA GLY A 785 4.82 26.79 -25.39
C GLY A 785 4.50 28.26 -25.02
N PRO A 786 5.27 28.88 -24.12
CA PRO A 786 5.04 30.26 -23.65
C PRO A 786 5.24 31.32 -24.75
N ASP A 787 5.99 31.00 -25.80
CA ASP A 787 6.26 31.85 -26.97
C ASP A 787 5.26 31.65 -28.11
N GLY A 788 4.17 30.89 -27.89
CA GLY A 788 3.18 30.53 -28.91
C GLY A 788 3.63 29.41 -29.86
N ARG A 789 4.83 28.86 -29.67
CA ARG A 789 5.31 27.67 -30.38
C ARG A 789 4.88 26.43 -29.66
N HIS A 790 4.42 25.44 -30.38
CA HIS A 790 4.01 24.16 -29.80
C HIS A 790 5.20 23.21 -29.65
N ARG A 791 5.18 22.47 -28.55
CA ARG A 791 6.16 21.43 -28.23
C ARG A 791 5.50 20.05 -28.27
N ILE A 792 6.27 19.03 -28.51
CA ILE A 792 5.84 17.63 -28.43
C ILE A 792 6.41 17.05 -27.15
N VAL A 793 5.61 16.32 -26.41
CA VAL A 793 6.02 15.55 -25.23
C VAL A 793 5.89 14.08 -25.57
N SER A 794 6.94 13.31 -25.35
CA SER A 794 6.95 11.86 -25.52
C SER A 794 7.37 11.16 -24.23
N ALA A 795 6.85 9.96 -24.00
CA ALA A 795 7.16 9.15 -22.85
C ALA A 795 7.46 7.70 -23.22
N GLY A 796 8.43 7.12 -22.52
CA GLY A 796 8.88 5.73 -22.61
C GLY A 796 9.95 5.50 -21.54
N ASP A 797 10.51 4.31 -21.43
CA ASP A 797 11.69 3.90 -20.65
C ASP A 797 11.99 4.67 -19.33
N GLY A 798 10.96 5.15 -18.61
CA GLY A 798 11.10 5.88 -17.33
C GLY A 798 11.38 7.37 -17.46
N ALA A 799 11.50 7.92 -18.67
CA ALA A 799 11.75 9.33 -18.95
C ALA A 799 10.61 9.97 -19.77
N VAL A 800 10.40 11.27 -19.54
CA VAL A 800 9.55 12.13 -20.35
C VAL A 800 10.44 13.11 -21.09
N ARG A 801 10.31 13.23 -22.41
CA ARG A 801 11.12 14.14 -23.23
C ARG A 801 10.26 15.21 -23.88
N VAL A 802 10.80 16.42 -23.96
CA VAL A 802 10.16 17.59 -24.56
C VAL A 802 10.94 17.98 -25.82
N TRP A 803 10.24 18.14 -26.94
CA TRP A 803 10.81 18.40 -28.26
C TRP A 803 10.25 19.70 -28.84
N ASP A 804 11.06 20.40 -29.59
CA ASP A 804 10.61 21.49 -30.48
C ASP A 804 9.85 20.86 -31.68
N ALA A 805 8.60 21.24 -31.85
CA ALA A 805 7.75 20.63 -32.86
C ALA A 805 8.14 21.00 -34.30
N ASP A 806 8.84 22.12 -34.52
CA ASP A 806 9.20 22.63 -35.83
C ASP A 806 10.52 22.06 -36.34
N ASN A 807 11.55 21.98 -35.46
CA ASN A 807 12.89 21.54 -35.89
C ASN A 807 13.28 20.15 -35.34
N GLY A 808 12.48 19.55 -34.45
CA GLY A 808 12.71 18.24 -33.88
C GLY A 808 13.83 18.12 -32.87
N SER A 809 14.37 19.24 -32.36
CA SER A 809 15.40 19.20 -31.33
C SER A 809 14.81 18.87 -29.95
N GLU A 810 15.54 18.06 -29.18
CA GLU A 810 15.21 17.79 -27.78
C GLU A 810 15.50 19.06 -26.94
N LEU A 811 14.48 19.51 -26.19
CA LEU A 811 14.56 20.69 -25.34
C LEU A 811 14.82 20.32 -23.89
N ALA A 812 14.22 19.23 -23.38
CA ALA A 812 14.38 18.76 -22.00
C ALA A 812 14.15 17.25 -21.89
N GLU A 813 14.84 16.64 -20.93
CA GLU A 813 14.60 15.28 -20.45
C GLU A 813 14.21 15.33 -18.97
N LEU A 814 13.02 14.81 -18.65
CA LEU A 814 12.44 14.80 -17.31
C LEU A 814 12.55 13.37 -16.75
N THR A 815 13.45 13.18 -15.82
CA THR A 815 13.72 11.87 -15.20
C THR A 815 13.21 11.82 -13.77
N GLY A 816 12.75 10.64 -13.32
CA GLY A 816 12.29 10.48 -11.94
C GLY A 816 11.33 9.33 -11.73
N HIS A 817 10.58 8.87 -12.73
CA HIS A 817 9.85 7.61 -12.62
C HIS A 817 10.83 6.43 -12.51
N ALA A 818 10.46 5.45 -11.67
CA ALA A 818 11.30 4.26 -11.44
C ALA A 818 11.08 3.17 -12.49
N GLU A 819 9.95 3.23 -13.21
CA GLU A 819 9.54 2.28 -14.23
C GLU A 819 9.00 3.03 -15.46
N GLU A 820 8.53 2.31 -16.46
CA GLU A 820 7.99 2.84 -17.70
C GLU A 820 6.90 3.90 -17.47
N VAL A 821 6.96 5.01 -18.20
CA VAL A 821 5.91 6.03 -18.26
C VAL A 821 4.87 5.62 -19.30
N THR A 822 3.66 5.36 -18.87
CA THR A 822 2.59 4.73 -19.67
C THR A 822 1.59 5.72 -20.26
N ALA A 823 1.44 6.91 -19.66
CA ALA A 823 0.45 7.88 -20.06
C ALA A 823 0.92 9.32 -19.84
N LEU A 824 0.45 10.23 -20.69
CA LEU A 824 0.71 11.68 -20.62
C LEU A 824 -0.57 12.49 -20.74
N ALA A 825 -0.66 13.59 -20.00
CA ALA A 825 -1.66 14.64 -20.20
C ALA A 825 -1.02 16.02 -20.00
N VAL A 826 -1.64 17.06 -20.54
CA VAL A 826 -1.19 18.45 -20.38
C VAL A 826 -2.15 19.19 -19.47
N LEU A 827 -1.62 19.75 -18.39
CA LEU A 827 -2.35 20.49 -17.37
C LEU A 827 -2.17 22.00 -17.60
N PRO A 828 -3.23 22.76 -17.93
CA PRO A 828 -3.16 24.21 -17.99
C PRO A 828 -2.88 24.81 -16.61
N GLY A 829 -2.05 25.84 -16.57
CA GLY A 829 -1.74 26.59 -15.36
C GLY A 829 -2.09 28.09 -15.53
N PRO A 830 -1.93 28.90 -14.46
CA PRO A 830 -2.13 30.35 -14.55
C PRO A 830 -1.09 30.99 -15.50
N GLU A 831 -1.46 32.11 -16.14
CA GLU A 831 -0.57 32.89 -17.02
C GLU A 831 -0.05 32.14 -18.28
N ASN A 832 -0.87 31.23 -18.85
CA ASN A 832 -0.49 30.38 -19.99
C ASN A 832 0.73 29.46 -19.75
N GLN A 833 1.05 29.18 -18.50
CA GLN A 833 2.00 28.13 -18.15
C GLN A 833 1.32 26.77 -18.22
N TYR A 834 1.96 25.80 -18.82
CA TYR A 834 1.45 24.46 -18.94
C TYR A 834 2.36 23.49 -18.20
N ARG A 835 1.78 22.53 -17.49
CA ARG A 835 2.50 21.46 -16.80
C ARG A 835 2.23 20.12 -17.49
N ILE A 836 3.16 19.19 -17.37
CA ILE A 836 3.01 17.82 -17.89
C ILE A 836 2.56 16.93 -16.74
N VAL A 837 1.56 16.07 -17.00
CA VAL A 837 1.13 15.02 -16.09
C VAL A 837 1.50 13.68 -16.70
N SER A 838 2.21 12.84 -15.96
CA SER A 838 2.59 11.50 -16.40
C SER A 838 2.10 10.44 -15.43
N GLY A 839 1.60 9.31 -15.97
CA GLY A 839 1.30 8.09 -15.23
C GLY A 839 2.37 7.03 -15.52
N SER A 840 2.68 6.17 -14.55
CA SER A 840 3.74 5.18 -14.71
C SER A 840 3.39 3.82 -14.09
N SER A 841 4.07 2.80 -14.58
CA SER A 841 4.07 1.46 -14.01
C SER A 841 4.58 1.44 -12.56
N ASP A 842 5.32 2.47 -12.12
CA ASP A 842 5.74 2.66 -10.73
C ASP A 842 4.56 3.02 -9.76
N ARG A 843 3.31 3.01 -10.25
CA ARG A 843 2.06 3.25 -9.51
C ARG A 843 1.86 4.71 -9.08
N THR A 844 2.63 5.62 -9.65
CA THR A 844 2.54 7.04 -9.33
C THR A 844 2.10 7.86 -10.53
N VAL A 845 1.44 8.99 -10.23
CA VAL A 845 1.25 10.08 -11.18
C VAL A 845 2.21 11.20 -10.79
N ARG A 846 2.90 11.81 -11.78
CA ARG A 846 3.77 12.95 -11.54
C ARG A 846 3.31 14.17 -12.33
N VAL A 847 3.49 15.33 -11.72
CA VAL A 847 3.24 16.62 -12.36
C VAL A 847 4.57 17.35 -12.49
N TRP A 848 4.94 17.68 -13.72
CA TRP A 848 6.22 18.28 -14.08
C TRP A 848 6.03 19.70 -14.56
N ASP A 849 7.01 20.54 -14.27
CA ASP A 849 7.18 21.84 -14.91
C ASP A 849 8.14 21.65 -16.08
N PRO A 850 7.72 21.92 -17.33
CA PRO A 850 8.57 21.68 -18.51
C PRO A 850 9.62 22.77 -18.77
N ASP A 851 9.56 23.95 -18.10
CA ASP A 851 10.43 25.10 -18.33
C ASP A 851 11.63 25.20 -17.39
#